data_817e1203ee5555aa2f6c5a14ea240c8e
#
_entry.id   817e1203ee5555aa2f6c5a14ea240c8e
#
_cell.length_a   1.000
_cell.length_b   1.000
_cell.length_c   1.000
_cell.angle_alpha   90.00
_cell.angle_beta   90.00
_cell.angle_gamma   90.00
#
_symmetry.space_group_name_H-M   'P 1'
#
loop_
_entity.id
_entity.type
_entity.pdbx_description
1 polymer ?
#
loop_
_entity_poly.entity_id
_entity_poly.type
_entity_poly.pdbx_seq_one_letter_code
_entity_poly.pdbx_strand_id
1 'polypeptide(L)'
;MKNLGMLFLLGATLLLGAAPLAAQNSVDVLSPGPQPANTTGCAVNPNCIPATWSTTSNAGADITAAITKNFVFAQHGGASPTDFPSGTSGQICLADTRDLTGTTLFAVIATNCQGARGVALLLIRDSAVTAPSTIPVFTISTANGDFLRNTVGFNATTGVSNFPIRINVAKATPPSNPTGQHNCPSGQAVPAYVGPGTANYTPNESLCLPAGAGQAVEPSMTVDSQGTIYVESIRGVPGGLDLWRWNKTADGGPNANGTLRFKYEGQPDCGIFVTTFCTTSGLAPGGGDGDVAVNAANPLNNVPNLAVVSLAAAEVTGSHSTNRADTFSTPDVAAAGVPFDDRMWIDSLDDPNHVYMEYHDFGTTSQIFVQRSNDGGQTYTDVVPETAVVDATTALSVGPPTGNIAGQIKVDRSSTASHGNLYQIFVGPDNPADNANNSANFINAVYVGVASGVSLTTHTLSFTVYKIFSCGAGSTCPSGAGLGNLFPALAVDDFGYVYAVWSDNRDIYYSYSTTHGTSWSPAIMVTQNTSQAGKSNVFPWVAADANGHVAIAWYGADLVGNSNTISANWNVYVAESVNGHAGAPVFKLSQATDHVNHTGSISTGGLTGSSDRSLADFFQIAIDPTNHLINIAYADNHAGTSVTYFTRQRQATGGICRRVDCRSGH
;
A
#
# COMPACT_ATOMS: atom_id res chain seq x y z
N MET A 1 60.61 -11.83 -26.27
CA MET A 1 60.81 -12.85 -27.31
C MET A 1 59.77 -13.92 -27.14
N LYS A 2 58.93 -14.03 -28.19
CA LYS A 2 58.21 -15.22 -28.66
C LYS A 2 57.43 -16.07 -27.67
N ASN A 3 56.09 -15.91 -27.69
CA ASN A 3 55.12 -16.81 -28.33
C ASN A 3 55.15 -18.28 -27.87
N LEU A 4 54.06 -18.75 -27.29
CA LEU A 4 53.24 -19.77 -27.94
C LEU A 4 51.90 -19.90 -27.20
N GLY A 5 50.82 -19.67 -27.94
CA GLY A 5 49.49 -19.95 -27.51
C GLY A 5 49.19 -21.45 -27.54
N MET A 6 48.35 -21.92 -26.68
CA MET A 6 47.72 -23.23 -26.75
C MET A 6 46.20 -23.06 -26.56
N LEU A 7 45.53 -23.19 -27.71
CA LEU A 7 44.09 -23.25 -27.84
C LEU A 7 43.60 -24.57 -27.27
N PHE A 8 42.88 -24.55 -26.14
CA PHE A 8 42.05 -25.69 -25.71
C PHE A 8 40.62 -25.43 -26.15
N LEU A 9 40.21 -26.08 -27.22
CA LEU A 9 38.81 -26.29 -27.57
C LEU A 9 38.25 -27.33 -26.59
N LEU A 10 37.57 -26.90 -25.55
CA LEU A 10 36.64 -27.77 -24.84
C LEU A 10 35.27 -27.62 -25.49
N GLY A 11 34.83 -28.67 -26.17
CA GLY A 11 33.47 -28.82 -26.63
C GLY A 11 32.52 -28.88 -25.43
N ALA A 12 31.87 -27.77 -25.13
CA ALA A 12 30.70 -27.76 -24.27
C ALA A 12 29.51 -28.27 -25.08
N THR A 13 29.15 -29.52 -24.90
CA THR A 13 27.82 -30.02 -25.24
C THR A 13 26.82 -29.21 -24.48
N LEU A 14 26.17 -28.26 -25.18
CA LEU A 14 25.01 -27.58 -24.70
C LEU A 14 23.90 -28.61 -24.49
N LEU A 15 23.73 -29.10 -23.26
CA LEU A 15 22.46 -29.62 -22.81
C LEU A 15 21.51 -28.40 -22.76
N LEU A 16 20.78 -28.20 -23.83
CA LEU A 16 19.56 -27.43 -23.84
C LEU A 16 18.58 -28.14 -22.87
N GLY A 17 18.72 -27.86 -21.58
CA GLY A 17 17.66 -28.10 -20.66
C GLY A 17 16.47 -27.28 -21.18
N ALA A 18 15.39 -27.96 -21.55
CA ALA A 18 14.14 -27.30 -21.87
C ALA A 18 13.81 -26.38 -20.69
N ALA A 19 13.91 -25.07 -20.91
CA ALA A 19 13.36 -24.09 -19.97
C ALA A 19 11.90 -24.52 -19.72
N PRO A 20 11.41 -24.52 -18.47
CA PRO A 20 10.02 -24.77 -18.22
C PRO A 20 9.24 -23.78 -19.09
N LEU A 21 8.38 -24.29 -19.96
CA LEU A 21 7.51 -23.48 -20.78
C LEU A 21 6.75 -22.55 -19.81
N ALA A 22 7.07 -21.27 -19.84
CA ALA A 22 6.36 -20.27 -19.08
C ALA A 22 4.87 -20.43 -19.39
N ALA A 23 4.05 -20.44 -18.36
CA ALA A 23 2.61 -20.52 -18.56
C ALA A 23 2.20 -19.40 -19.51
N GLN A 24 1.48 -19.74 -20.56
CA GLN A 24 1.09 -18.81 -21.62
C GLN A 24 -0.40 -18.50 -21.53
N ASN A 25 -0.76 -17.23 -21.66
CA ASN A 25 -2.16 -16.85 -21.78
C ASN A 25 -2.76 -17.53 -23.02
N SER A 26 -3.97 -18.02 -22.91
CA SER A 26 -4.61 -18.74 -23.98
C SER A 26 -6.11 -18.47 -24.06
N VAL A 27 -6.67 -18.68 -25.23
CA VAL A 27 -8.12 -18.67 -25.47
C VAL A 27 -8.53 -20.06 -25.92
N ASP A 28 -9.38 -20.73 -25.17
CA ASP A 28 -9.93 -22.02 -25.55
C ASP A 28 -11.32 -21.83 -26.18
N VAL A 29 -11.55 -22.46 -27.32
CA VAL A 29 -12.87 -22.54 -27.94
C VAL A 29 -13.61 -23.74 -27.36
N LEU A 30 -14.72 -23.48 -26.68
CA LEU A 30 -15.50 -24.49 -25.98
C LEU A 30 -16.66 -25.00 -26.88
N SER A 31 -16.42 -26.03 -27.68
CA SER A 31 -17.46 -26.63 -28.54
C SER A 31 -17.19 -28.11 -28.83
N PRO A 32 -18.23 -28.94 -28.94
CA PRO A 32 -19.45 -29.01 -28.18
C PRO A 32 -19.21 -29.68 -26.82
N GLY A 33 -19.19 -28.89 -25.80
CA GLY A 33 -18.97 -29.30 -24.40
C GLY A 33 -17.72 -28.70 -23.76
N PRO A 34 -17.67 -28.68 -22.42
CA PRO A 34 -16.52 -28.07 -21.71
C PRO A 34 -15.26 -28.88 -21.95
N GLN A 35 -14.30 -28.28 -22.66
CA GLN A 35 -12.95 -28.82 -22.73
C GLN A 35 -12.26 -28.64 -21.37
N PRO A 36 -11.40 -29.58 -20.93
CA PRO A 36 -10.65 -29.42 -19.71
C PRO A 36 -9.77 -28.15 -19.77
N ALA A 37 -9.61 -27.49 -18.62
CA ALA A 37 -8.74 -26.33 -18.53
C ALA A 37 -7.34 -26.68 -19.00
N ASN A 38 -6.83 -25.98 -20.02
CA ASN A 38 -5.47 -26.20 -20.48
C ASN A 38 -4.49 -25.49 -19.53
N THR A 39 -3.94 -26.23 -18.59
CA THR A 39 -2.94 -25.71 -17.62
C THR A 39 -1.52 -25.71 -18.18
N THR A 40 -1.29 -26.27 -19.37
CA THR A 40 0.04 -26.46 -19.96
C THR A 40 0.31 -25.62 -21.21
N GLY A 41 -0.58 -24.70 -21.54
CA GLY A 41 -0.49 -23.89 -22.76
C GLY A 41 -0.99 -24.61 -24.02
N CYS A 42 -0.93 -23.92 -25.16
CA CYS A 42 -1.51 -24.38 -26.41
C CYS A 42 -0.75 -25.51 -27.12
N ALA A 43 0.31 -26.03 -26.56
CA ALA A 43 1.17 -27.01 -27.23
C ALA A 43 0.49 -28.36 -27.52
N VAL A 44 -0.60 -28.68 -26.85
CA VAL A 44 -1.25 -30.00 -26.92
C VAL A 44 -2.77 -29.97 -27.18
N ASN A 45 -3.38 -28.82 -27.36
CA ASN A 45 -4.81 -28.67 -27.60
C ASN A 45 -5.08 -27.92 -28.91
N PRO A 46 -5.65 -28.56 -29.95
CA PRO A 46 -5.90 -27.93 -31.24
C PRO A 46 -6.93 -26.78 -31.18
N ASN A 47 -7.74 -26.72 -30.15
CA ASN A 47 -8.71 -25.63 -29.95
C ASN A 47 -8.19 -24.51 -29.06
N CYS A 48 -6.91 -24.53 -28.70
CA CYS A 48 -6.26 -23.52 -27.89
C CYS A 48 -5.59 -22.48 -28.79
N ILE A 49 -5.88 -21.23 -28.51
CA ILE A 49 -5.33 -20.06 -29.22
C ILE A 49 -4.36 -19.34 -28.30
N PRO A 50 -3.08 -19.18 -28.68
CA PRO A 50 -2.16 -18.31 -27.92
C PRO A 50 -2.69 -16.88 -27.87
N ALA A 51 -2.71 -16.28 -26.69
CA ALA A 51 -3.09 -14.89 -26.49
C ALA A 51 -1.98 -14.14 -25.75
N THR A 52 -1.79 -12.87 -26.07
CA THR A 52 -0.85 -12.00 -25.40
C THR A 52 -1.61 -11.00 -24.56
N TRP A 53 -1.28 -10.90 -23.29
CA TRP A 53 -1.80 -9.90 -22.40
C TRP A 53 -1.27 -8.51 -22.78
N SER A 54 -2.14 -7.49 -22.76
CA SER A 54 -1.69 -6.11 -22.91
C SER A 54 -1.02 -5.66 -21.61
N THR A 55 0.25 -5.31 -21.68
CA THR A 55 1.08 -4.99 -20.50
C THR A 55 0.68 -3.71 -19.77
N THR A 56 -0.27 -2.95 -20.28
CA THR A 56 -0.78 -1.72 -19.67
C THR A 56 -2.30 -1.69 -19.52
N SER A 57 -2.98 -2.83 -19.58
CA SER A 57 -4.38 -2.90 -19.18
C SER A 57 -4.45 -3.00 -17.65
N ASN A 58 -4.25 -1.88 -16.97
CA ASN A 58 -4.04 -1.83 -15.53
C ASN A 58 -5.31 -1.72 -14.69
N ALA A 59 -6.38 -2.05 -15.21
CA ALA A 59 -7.64 -1.79 -14.55
C ALA A 59 -8.08 -2.89 -13.61
N GLY A 60 -7.33 -3.20 -12.60
CA GLY A 60 -7.76 -4.19 -11.60
C GLY A 60 -8.17 -5.51 -12.22
N ALA A 61 -7.66 -5.80 -13.39
CA ALA A 61 -8.06 -6.88 -14.25
C ALA A 61 -7.11 -8.06 -14.16
N ASP A 62 -6.55 -8.27 -13.00
CA ASP A 62 -5.90 -9.54 -12.70
C ASP A 62 -6.99 -10.61 -12.72
N ILE A 63 -7.10 -11.28 -13.85
CA ILE A 63 -8.03 -12.38 -13.98
C ILE A 63 -7.42 -13.57 -13.26
N THR A 64 -7.78 -13.72 -11.99
CA THR A 64 -7.36 -14.86 -11.16
C THR A 64 -8.11 -16.13 -11.54
N ALA A 65 -9.23 -15.99 -12.23
CA ALA A 65 -10.03 -17.08 -12.75
C ALA A 65 -10.26 -16.93 -14.26
N ALA A 66 -10.31 -18.04 -14.99
CA ALA A 66 -10.62 -18.02 -16.40
C ALA A 66 -12.00 -17.37 -16.67
N ILE A 67 -12.04 -16.45 -17.62
CA ILE A 67 -13.31 -15.86 -18.09
C ILE A 67 -13.94 -16.80 -19.12
N THR A 68 -15.06 -17.41 -18.77
CA THR A 68 -15.85 -18.24 -19.70
C THR A 68 -17.15 -17.53 -20.07
N LYS A 69 -17.19 -16.96 -21.28
CA LYS A 69 -18.34 -16.23 -21.82
C LYS A 69 -18.44 -16.43 -23.32
N ASN A 70 -19.63 -16.19 -23.86
CA ASN A 70 -19.78 -15.98 -25.30
C ASN A 70 -19.04 -14.68 -25.67
N PHE A 71 -18.74 -14.52 -26.93
CA PHE A 71 -18.15 -13.29 -27.42
C PHE A 71 -19.03 -12.61 -28.47
N VAL A 72 -18.83 -11.31 -28.60
CA VAL A 72 -19.57 -10.48 -29.55
C VAL A 72 -18.56 -9.80 -30.45
N PHE A 73 -18.77 -9.95 -31.77
CA PHE A 73 -17.89 -9.31 -32.75
C PHE A 73 -18.26 -7.84 -32.95
N ALA A 74 -17.29 -6.95 -32.75
CA ALA A 74 -17.46 -5.52 -32.96
C ALA A 74 -17.46 -5.20 -34.47
N GLN A 75 -18.44 -4.42 -34.92
CA GLN A 75 -18.43 -3.86 -36.28
C GLN A 75 -17.34 -2.76 -36.35
N HIS A 76 -16.82 -2.52 -37.54
CA HIS A 76 -15.83 -1.46 -37.80
C HIS A 76 -14.64 -1.42 -36.81
N GLY A 77 -14.25 -2.59 -36.28
CA GLY A 77 -13.16 -2.70 -35.32
C GLY A 77 -13.44 -2.12 -33.93
N GLY A 78 -14.66 -1.76 -33.59
CA GLY A 78 -15.02 -1.21 -32.27
C GLY A 78 -14.63 0.25 -32.06
N ALA A 79 -14.43 1.02 -33.13
CA ALA A 79 -14.03 2.43 -33.07
C ALA A 79 -15.09 3.34 -32.45
N SER A 80 -16.36 2.92 -32.43
CA SER A 80 -17.51 3.63 -31.88
C SER A 80 -18.27 2.76 -30.87
N PRO A 81 -18.92 3.34 -29.84
CA PRO A 81 -19.82 2.59 -28.95
C PRO A 81 -20.93 1.84 -29.69
N THR A 82 -21.38 2.35 -30.83
CA THR A 82 -22.43 1.73 -31.66
C THR A 82 -21.96 0.52 -32.46
N ASP A 83 -20.65 0.27 -32.52
CA ASP A 83 -20.08 -0.90 -33.19
C ASP A 83 -20.29 -2.19 -32.40
N PHE A 84 -20.64 -2.08 -31.11
CA PHE A 84 -20.95 -3.21 -30.26
C PHE A 84 -22.45 -3.47 -30.23
N PRO A 85 -22.90 -4.67 -30.66
CA PRO A 85 -24.32 -5.04 -30.68
C PRO A 85 -24.96 -5.04 -29.29
N SER A 86 -26.28 -4.95 -29.25
CA SER A 86 -27.05 -4.95 -27.98
C SER A 86 -26.83 -6.18 -27.09
N GLY A 87 -26.33 -7.28 -27.66
CA GLY A 87 -25.99 -8.51 -26.94
C GLY A 87 -24.64 -8.46 -26.19
N THR A 88 -23.89 -7.37 -26.22
CA THR A 88 -22.54 -7.28 -25.65
C THR A 88 -22.50 -7.35 -24.11
N SER A 89 -23.59 -6.97 -23.44
CA SER A 89 -23.64 -6.95 -21.97
C SER A 89 -23.28 -8.31 -21.35
N GLY A 90 -22.24 -8.35 -20.52
CA GLY A 90 -21.73 -9.56 -19.86
C GLY A 90 -20.97 -10.52 -20.75
N GLN A 91 -20.64 -10.14 -22.00
CA GLN A 91 -19.90 -10.96 -22.95
C GLN A 91 -18.47 -10.44 -23.17
N ILE A 92 -17.65 -11.25 -23.85
CA ILE A 92 -16.32 -10.82 -24.29
C ILE A 92 -16.47 -10.05 -25.61
N CYS A 93 -15.84 -8.88 -25.72
CA CYS A 93 -15.75 -8.16 -26.98
C CYS A 93 -14.63 -8.75 -27.84
N LEU A 94 -14.91 -9.00 -29.11
CA LEU A 94 -13.91 -9.38 -30.12
C LEU A 94 -13.84 -8.27 -31.16
N ALA A 95 -12.71 -7.61 -31.31
CA ALA A 95 -12.50 -6.53 -32.26
C ALA A 95 -11.33 -6.84 -33.18
N ASP A 96 -11.54 -6.67 -34.48
CA ASP A 96 -10.52 -6.87 -35.50
C ASP A 96 -9.90 -5.51 -35.88
N THR A 97 -8.63 -5.35 -35.65
CA THR A 97 -7.95 -4.07 -35.94
C THR A 97 -7.81 -3.82 -37.45
N ARG A 98 -8.02 -4.81 -38.31
CA ARG A 98 -8.05 -4.67 -39.77
C ARG A 98 -9.33 -3.98 -40.26
N ASP A 99 -10.41 -4.05 -39.47
CA ASP A 99 -11.69 -3.41 -39.78
C ASP A 99 -11.71 -1.92 -39.39
N LEU A 100 -10.64 -1.38 -38.78
CA LEU A 100 -10.53 0.03 -38.41
C LEU A 100 -10.33 0.91 -39.64
N THR A 101 -11.15 1.94 -39.75
CA THR A 101 -10.96 3.03 -40.74
C THR A 101 -10.29 4.21 -40.07
N GLY A 102 -8.94 4.27 -40.08
CA GLY A 102 -8.17 5.34 -39.48
C GLY A 102 -7.33 4.93 -38.27
N THR A 103 -6.74 5.90 -37.58
CA THR A 103 -5.92 5.68 -36.37
C THR A 103 -6.78 5.76 -35.11
N THR A 104 -7.45 4.67 -34.77
CA THR A 104 -8.17 4.57 -33.49
C THR A 104 -7.23 4.00 -32.43
N LEU A 105 -7.15 4.66 -31.27
CA LEU A 105 -6.39 4.14 -30.13
C LEU A 105 -7.07 2.91 -29.55
N PHE A 106 -6.31 1.88 -29.19
CA PHE A 106 -6.85 0.63 -28.63
C PHE A 106 -7.56 0.85 -27.28
N ALA A 107 -7.15 1.86 -26.52
CA ALA A 107 -7.84 2.30 -25.30
C ALA A 107 -9.29 2.77 -25.60
N VAL A 108 -9.53 3.39 -26.73
CA VAL A 108 -10.89 3.80 -27.16
C VAL A 108 -11.74 2.59 -27.43
N ILE A 109 -11.20 1.55 -28.09
CA ILE A 109 -11.93 0.29 -28.35
C ILE A 109 -12.30 -0.39 -27.03
N ALA A 110 -11.38 -0.41 -26.07
CA ALA A 110 -11.64 -0.98 -24.74
C ALA A 110 -12.71 -0.17 -23.97
N THR A 111 -12.65 1.16 -24.01
CA THR A 111 -13.65 2.03 -23.41
C THR A 111 -15.05 1.81 -24.06
N ASN A 112 -15.11 1.65 -25.37
CA ASN A 112 -16.35 1.38 -26.07
C ASN A 112 -16.93 0.01 -25.72
N CYS A 113 -16.09 -1.03 -25.61
CA CYS A 113 -16.49 -2.35 -25.13
C CYS A 113 -17.05 -2.28 -23.71
N GLN A 114 -16.37 -1.58 -22.80
CA GLN A 114 -16.84 -1.35 -21.44
C GLN A 114 -18.16 -0.55 -21.41
N GLY A 115 -18.28 0.48 -22.22
CA GLY A 115 -19.53 1.26 -22.36
C GLY A 115 -20.71 0.41 -22.80
N ALA A 116 -20.46 -0.65 -23.61
CA ALA A 116 -21.42 -1.67 -23.98
C ALA A 116 -21.57 -2.78 -22.90
N ARG A 117 -20.95 -2.63 -21.73
CA ARG A 117 -20.91 -3.59 -20.61
C ARG A 117 -20.24 -4.92 -20.94
N GLY A 118 -19.26 -4.93 -21.86
CA GLY A 118 -18.38 -6.07 -22.08
C GLY A 118 -17.48 -6.33 -20.88
N VAL A 119 -17.13 -7.60 -20.65
CA VAL A 119 -16.33 -8.03 -19.49
C VAL A 119 -14.84 -8.19 -19.80
N ALA A 120 -14.48 -8.28 -21.07
CA ALA A 120 -13.09 -8.34 -21.56
C ALA A 120 -13.05 -7.95 -23.04
N LEU A 121 -11.89 -7.50 -23.52
CA LEU A 121 -11.65 -7.21 -24.94
C LEU A 121 -10.59 -8.16 -25.50
N LEU A 122 -10.90 -8.82 -26.61
CA LEU A 122 -9.98 -9.61 -27.38
C LEU A 122 -9.73 -8.91 -28.72
N LEU A 123 -8.49 -8.45 -28.95
CA LEU A 123 -8.07 -7.77 -30.18
C LEU A 123 -7.42 -8.75 -31.14
N ILE A 124 -7.89 -8.77 -32.38
CA ILE A 124 -7.29 -9.53 -33.46
C ILE A 124 -6.16 -8.69 -34.08
N ARG A 125 -4.93 -9.10 -33.78
CA ARG A 125 -3.73 -8.37 -34.23
C ARG A 125 -2.47 -9.22 -34.03
N ASP A 126 -1.52 -9.13 -34.96
CA ASP A 126 -0.26 -9.90 -34.92
C ASP A 126 0.81 -9.33 -33.99
N SER A 127 0.56 -8.19 -33.35
CA SER A 127 1.47 -7.59 -32.38
C SER A 127 0.78 -7.23 -31.09
N ALA A 128 1.49 -7.35 -29.97
CA ALA A 128 1.01 -6.89 -28.68
C ALA A 128 0.69 -5.39 -28.71
N VAL A 129 -0.25 -4.98 -27.90
CA VAL A 129 -0.68 -3.58 -27.76
C VAL A 129 -0.50 -3.13 -26.33
N THR A 130 -0.29 -1.83 -26.19
CA THR A 130 -0.39 -1.10 -24.95
C THR A 130 -1.74 -0.37 -24.96
N ALA A 131 -2.66 -0.74 -24.09
CA ALA A 131 -3.98 -0.15 -24.03
C ALA A 131 -4.40 0.00 -22.57
N PRO A 132 -4.26 1.20 -21.97
CA PRO A 132 -4.87 1.48 -20.67
C PRO A 132 -6.36 1.22 -20.76
N SER A 133 -6.90 0.40 -19.89
CA SER A 133 -8.28 -0.06 -19.94
C SER A 133 -8.76 -0.52 -18.57
N THR A 134 -10.02 -0.29 -18.29
CA THR A 134 -10.72 -0.78 -17.09
C THR A 134 -11.26 -2.20 -17.25
N ILE A 135 -11.12 -2.81 -18.42
CA ILE A 135 -11.44 -4.23 -18.65
C ILE A 135 -10.22 -4.95 -19.22
N PRO A 136 -10.07 -6.26 -18.98
CA PRO A 136 -8.97 -7.05 -19.54
C PRO A 136 -8.87 -6.95 -21.06
N VAL A 137 -7.67 -6.67 -21.55
CA VAL A 137 -7.37 -6.61 -22.99
C VAL A 137 -6.33 -7.65 -23.37
N PHE A 138 -6.66 -8.48 -24.34
CA PHE A 138 -5.75 -9.50 -24.90
C PHE A 138 -5.62 -9.32 -26.40
N THR A 139 -4.52 -9.76 -26.95
CA THR A 139 -4.30 -9.85 -28.39
C THR A 139 -4.17 -11.31 -28.83
N ILE A 140 -4.76 -11.63 -29.96
CA ILE A 140 -4.56 -12.88 -30.68
C ILE A 140 -4.12 -12.60 -32.11
N SER A 141 -3.38 -13.51 -32.71
CA SER A 141 -2.93 -13.34 -34.10
C SER A 141 -4.11 -13.23 -35.09
N THR A 142 -3.87 -12.58 -36.22
CA THR A 142 -4.88 -12.45 -37.28
C THR A 142 -5.37 -13.81 -37.77
N ALA A 143 -4.51 -14.81 -37.90
CA ALA A 143 -4.91 -16.18 -38.27
C ALA A 143 -5.85 -16.81 -37.25
N ASN A 144 -5.60 -16.61 -35.95
CA ASN A 144 -6.44 -17.09 -34.87
C ASN A 144 -7.76 -16.33 -34.80
N GLY A 145 -7.74 -15.03 -35.09
CA GLY A 145 -8.93 -14.21 -35.20
C GLY A 145 -9.83 -14.67 -36.36
N ASP A 146 -9.25 -14.98 -37.51
CA ASP A 146 -9.99 -15.53 -38.66
C ASP A 146 -10.60 -16.89 -38.34
N PHE A 147 -9.91 -17.73 -37.61
CA PHE A 147 -10.46 -18.98 -37.11
C PHE A 147 -11.68 -18.75 -36.21
N LEU A 148 -11.64 -17.83 -35.25
CA LEU A 148 -12.78 -17.50 -34.40
C LEU A 148 -13.95 -16.92 -35.19
N ARG A 149 -13.68 -16.00 -36.14
CA ARG A 149 -14.72 -15.39 -36.97
C ARG A 149 -15.44 -16.40 -37.88
N ASN A 150 -14.70 -17.34 -38.44
CA ASN A 150 -15.21 -18.25 -39.49
C ASN A 150 -15.73 -19.56 -38.92
N THR A 151 -15.24 -20.03 -37.78
CA THR A 151 -15.56 -21.35 -37.22
C THR A 151 -16.67 -21.28 -36.19
N VAL A 152 -16.78 -20.17 -35.44
CA VAL A 152 -17.81 -19.98 -34.43
C VAL A 152 -18.96 -19.19 -35.03
N GLY A 153 -20.09 -19.80 -35.21
CA GLY A 153 -21.27 -19.12 -35.74
C GLY A 153 -21.82 -18.08 -34.75
N PHE A 154 -22.51 -17.06 -35.28
CA PHE A 154 -23.11 -15.98 -34.51
C PHE A 154 -24.62 -15.95 -34.66
N ASN A 155 -25.30 -15.58 -33.60
CA ASN A 155 -26.73 -15.27 -33.68
C ASN A 155 -26.91 -13.98 -34.50
N ALA A 156 -27.65 -14.06 -35.58
CA ALA A 156 -27.82 -12.96 -36.53
C ALA A 156 -28.52 -11.72 -35.93
N THR A 157 -29.29 -11.90 -34.86
CA THR A 157 -30.05 -10.81 -34.22
C THR A 157 -29.22 -10.12 -33.10
N THR A 158 -28.49 -10.89 -32.32
CA THR A 158 -27.77 -10.38 -31.13
C THR A 158 -26.31 -10.19 -31.38
N GLY A 159 -25.72 -10.72 -32.44
CA GLY A 159 -24.29 -10.73 -32.71
C GLY A 159 -23.48 -11.61 -31.73
N VAL A 160 -24.14 -12.34 -30.83
CA VAL A 160 -23.46 -13.19 -29.84
C VAL A 160 -23.04 -14.50 -30.47
N SER A 161 -21.83 -14.97 -30.13
CA SER A 161 -21.31 -16.26 -30.61
C SER A 161 -22.18 -17.42 -30.15
N ASN A 162 -22.28 -18.46 -30.98
CA ASN A 162 -23.06 -19.67 -30.68
C ASN A 162 -22.40 -20.50 -29.56
N PHE A 163 -21.10 -20.35 -29.37
CA PHE A 163 -20.34 -21.07 -28.36
C PHE A 163 -19.52 -20.12 -27.52
N PRO A 164 -19.36 -20.38 -26.21
CA PRO A 164 -18.47 -19.61 -25.36
C PRO A 164 -16.99 -19.88 -25.66
N ILE A 165 -16.17 -18.93 -25.38
CA ILE A 165 -14.71 -19.09 -25.26
C ILE A 165 -14.31 -18.96 -23.80
N ARG A 166 -13.16 -19.53 -23.46
CA ARG A 166 -12.54 -19.39 -22.14
C ARG A 166 -11.17 -18.74 -22.31
N ILE A 167 -11.02 -17.54 -21.75
CA ILE A 167 -9.73 -16.88 -21.65
C ILE A 167 -9.05 -17.41 -20.39
N ASN A 168 -7.94 -18.10 -20.57
CA ASN A 168 -7.08 -18.56 -19.50
C ASN A 168 -5.93 -17.56 -19.36
N VAL A 169 -5.72 -17.05 -18.16
CA VAL A 169 -4.56 -16.22 -17.85
C VAL A 169 -3.51 -17.12 -17.25
N ALA A 170 -2.34 -17.12 -17.85
CA ALA A 170 -1.17 -17.69 -17.22
C ALA A 170 -0.87 -16.86 -15.99
N LYS A 171 -1.13 -17.40 -14.82
CA LYS A 171 -0.51 -16.82 -13.62
C LYS A 171 1.00 -16.84 -13.86
N ALA A 172 1.62 -15.65 -13.80
CA ALA A 172 3.05 -15.63 -13.55
C ALA A 172 3.24 -16.54 -12.33
N THR A 173 4.00 -17.61 -12.48
CA THR A 173 4.33 -18.43 -11.31
C THR A 173 5.06 -17.49 -10.39
N PRO A 174 4.57 -17.20 -9.19
CA PRO A 174 5.33 -16.40 -8.25
C PRO A 174 6.72 -17.02 -8.17
N PRO A 175 7.80 -16.25 -8.10
CA PRO A 175 9.10 -16.84 -7.88
C PRO A 175 8.92 -17.81 -6.71
N SER A 176 9.24 -19.09 -6.94
CA SER A 176 8.97 -20.15 -5.98
C SER A 176 9.65 -19.76 -4.66
N ASN A 177 8.85 -19.31 -3.71
CA ASN A 177 9.38 -19.02 -2.39
C ASN A 177 10.00 -20.30 -1.85
N PRO A 178 11.23 -20.25 -1.36
CA PRO A 178 11.85 -21.41 -0.77
C PRO A 178 10.96 -21.92 0.36
N THR A 179 10.66 -23.21 0.32
CA THR A 179 9.92 -23.91 1.36
C THR A 179 10.77 -23.94 2.64
N GLY A 180 10.53 -23.01 3.54
CA GLY A 180 11.18 -22.96 4.86
C GLY A 180 10.19 -22.48 5.91
N GLN A 181 10.51 -22.69 7.18
CA GLN A 181 9.77 -22.05 8.26
C GLN A 181 9.77 -20.54 8.00
N HIS A 182 8.59 -19.92 8.03
CA HIS A 182 8.36 -18.52 7.66
C HIS A 182 8.63 -18.17 6.19
N ASN A 183 8.85 -19.12 5.30
CA ASN A 183 9.17 -18.89 3.89
C ASN A 183 10.27 -17.84 3.65
N CYS A 184 11.26 -17.81 4.54
CA CYS A 184 12.42 -16.94 4.39
C CYS A 184 13.26 -17.40 3.20
N PRO A 185 13.80 -16.50 2.38
CA PRO A 185 14.73 -16.84 1.30
C PRO A 185 15.92 -17.67 1.85
N SER A 186 16.33 -18.70 1.12
CA SER A 186 17.47 -19.54 1.53
C SER A 186 18.75 -18.69 1.68
N GLY A 187 19.50 -18.92 2.75
CA GLY A 187 20.76 -18.22 3.03
C GLY A 187 20.64 -17.08 4.04
N GLN A 188 19.47 -16.87 4.61
CA GLN A 188 19.30 -15.89 5.69
C GLN A 188 19.75 -16.44 7.04
N ALA A 189 20.64 -15.68 7.64
CA ALA A 189 20.92 -15.74 9.06
C ALA A 189 20.17 -14.62 9.79
N VAL A 190 18.86 -14.61 9.77
CA VAL A 190 18.18 -13.90 10.85
C VAL A 190 18.09 -14.89 11.99
N PRO A 191 18.65 -14.59 13.16
CA PRO A 191 18.27 -15.32 14.34
C PRO A 191 16.75 -15.15 14.45
N ALA A 192 16.02 -16.23 14.20
CA ALA A 192 14.58 -16.24 14.38
C ALA A 192 14.29 -16.01 15.86
N TYR A 193 14.27 -14.74 16.28
CA TYR A 193 13.87 -14.41 17.63
C TYR A 193 12.38 -14.65 17.73
N VAL A 194 12.01 -15.46 18.67
CA VAL A 194 10.63 -15.60 19.13
C VAL A 194 10.69 -15.50 20.64
N GLY A 195 10.26 -14.37 21.17
CA GLY A 195 10.23 -14.12 22.59
C GLY A 195 9.13 -14.87 23.33
N PRO A 196 9.03 -14.67 24.66
CA PRO A 196 7.97 -15.28 25.47
C PRO A 196 6.60 -14.62 25.28
N GLY A 197 6.56 -13.41 24.72
CA GLY A 197 5.39 -12.55 24.71
C GLY A 197 5.13 -11.87 26.05
N THR A 198 4.14 -10.98 26.06
CA THR A 198 3.66 -10.34 27.29
C THR A 198 2.29 -10.92 27.71
N ALA A 199 1.73 -10.41 28.80
CA ALA A 199 0.38 -10.79 29.23
C ALA A 199 -0.69 -10.47 28.18
N ASN A 200 -0.50 -9.36 27.45
CA ASN A 200 -1.49 -8.85 26.49
C ASN A 200 -1.12 -9.13 25.02
N TYR A 201 0.16 -9.41 24.72
CA TYR A 201 0.66 -9.56 23.36
C TYR A 201 1.33 -10.91 23.15
N THR A 202 1.24 -11.43 21.93
CA THR A 202 1.91 -12.67 21.50
C THR A 202 3.42 -12.53 21.60
N PRO A 203 4.19 -13.63 21.54
CA PRO A 203 5.63 -13.54 21.39
C PRO A 203 6.01 -12.57 20.27
N ASN A 204 6.99 -11.74 20.53
CA ASN A 204 7.54 -10.86 19.50
C ASN A 204 8.39 -11.71 18.55
N GLU A 205 8.15 -11.62 17.27
CA GLU A 205 8.82 -12.41 16.25
C GLU A 205 9.49 -11.51 15.21
N SER A 206 10.76 -11.78 14.90
CA SER A 206 11.44 -11.09 13.81
C SER A 206 10.91 -11.56 12.46
N LEU A 207 10.64 -10.64 11.55
CA LEU A 207 10.38 -10.98 10.16
C LEU A 207 11.69 -11.30 9.44
N CYS A 208 11.61 -12.19 8.45
CA CYS A 208 12.79 -12.63 7.72
C CYS A 208 13.48 -11.48 6.99
N LEU A 209 14.75 -11.28 7.24
CA LEU A 209 15.54 -10.34 6.47
C LEU A 209 16.11 -11.05 5.24
N PRO A 210 15.78 -10.64 3.99
CA PRO A 210 16.27 -11.29 2.78
C PRO A 210 17.80 -11.26 2.65
N ALA A 211 18.37 -12.25 2.01
CA ALA A 211 19.82 -12.31 1.80
C ALA A 211 20.32 -11.03 1.09
N GLY A 212 21.35 -10.40 1.65
CA GLY A 212 21.91 -9.15 1.15
C GLY A 212 21.25 -7.88 1.70
N ALA A 213 20.16 -7.97 2.43
CA ALA A 213 19.61 -6.82 3.15
C ALA A 213 20.46 -6.53 4.39
N GLY A 214 20.88 -5.28 4.55
CA GLY A 214 21.62 -4.82 5.71
C GLY A 214 20.73 -4.44 6.90
N GLN A 215 19.46 -4.14 6.63
CA GLN A 215 18.46 -3.72 7.60
C GLN A 215 17.04 -3.88 7.04
N ALA A 216 16.04 -3.80 7.93
CA ALA A 216 14.63 -3.62 7.60
C ALA A 216 14.01 -2.75 8.69
N VAL A 217 13.75 -1.50 8.38
CA VAL A 217 13.32 -0.45 9.33
C VAL A 217 12.11 0.32 8.79
N GLU A 218 11.57 1.22 9.58
CA GLU A 218 10.37 2.02 9.23
C GLU A 218 9.21 1.13 8.73
N PRO A 219 8.80 0.12 9.51
CA PRO A 219 7.76 -0.77 9.04
C PRO A 219 6.43 -0.04 8.92
N SER A 220 5.81 -0.14 7.75
CA SER A 220 4.42 0.16 7.56
C SER A 220 3.59 -1.12 7.49
N MET A 221 2.30 -1.02 7.84
CA MET A 221 1.43 -2.17 7.86
C MET A 221 -0.03 -1.83 7.61
N THR A 222 -0.73 -2.79 7.01
CA THR A 222 -2.17 -2.72 6.83
C THR A 222 -2.81 -4.09 7.01
N VAL A 223 -4.11 -4.10 7.29
CA VAL A 223 -4.91 -5.34 7.38
C VAL A 223 -6.12 -5.20 6.48
N ASP A 224 -6.33 -6.16 5.59
CA ASP A 224 -7.46 -6.12 4.69
C ASP A 224 -8.78 -6.51 5.39
N SER A 225 -9.91 -6.27 4.72
CA SER A 225 -11.25 -6.58 5.22
C SER A 225 -11.49 -8.08 5.49
N GLN A 226 -10.57 -8.95 5.10
CA GLN A 226 -10.62 -10.39 5.30
C GLN A 226 -9.60 -10.88 6.34
N GLY A 227 -8.88 -9.96 6.99
CA GLY A 227 -7.90 -10.25 8.03
C GLY A 227 -6.53 -10.70 7.50
N THR A 228 -6.21 -10.41 6.23
CA THR A 228 -4.84 -10.57 5.74
C THR A 228 -3.98 -9.42 6.22
N ILE A 229 -2.85 -9.72 6.82
CA ILE A 229 -1.89 -8.75 7.35
C ILE A 229 -0.75 -8.59 6.34
N TYR A 230 -0.44 -7.36 6.00
CA TYR A 230 0.71 -6.98 5.18
C TYR A 230 1.63 -6.10 6.01
N VAL A 231 2.91 -6.41 5.98
CA VAL A 231 3.98 -5.63 6.61
C VAL A 231 5.03 -5.34 5.56
N GLU A 232 5.39 -4.11 5.44
CA GLU A 232 6.45 -3.63 4.56
C GLU A 232 7.54 -2.99 5.40
N SER A 233 8.77 -2.96 4.91
CA SER A 233 9.90 -2.26 5.53
C SER A 233 10.95 -1.88 4.52
N ILE A 234 11.71 -0.84 4.83
CA ILE A 234 12.73 -0.28 3.95
C ILE A 234 14.13 -0.80 4.28
N ARG A 235 14.95 -0.91 3.24
CA ARG A 235 16.39 -1.21 3.37
C ARG A 235 17.27 0.03 3.31
N GLY A 236 16.72 1.18 2.92
CA GLY A 236 17.44 2.38 2.50
C GLY A 236 17.69 2.39 0.99
N VAL A 237 17.82 3.58 0.40
CA VAL A 237 18.07 3.77 -1.05
C VAL A 237 19.53 3.40 -1.37
N PRO A 238 19.83 2.57 -2.38
CA PRO A 238 18.95 1.86 -3.31
C PRO A 238 18.66 0.41 -2.87
N GLY A 239 18.16 0.19 -1.67
CA GLY A 239 17.94 -1.14 -1.13
C GLY A 239 16.55 -1.72 -1.45
N GLY A 240 15.57 -0.88 -1.68
CA GLY A 240 14.19 -1.25 -1.94
C GLY A 240 13.36 -1.57 -0.70
N LEU A 241 12.11 -1.92 -0.92
CA LEU A 241 11.16 -2.36 0.09
C LEU A 241 11.14 -3.87 0.19
N ASP A 242 10.99 -4.39 1.40
CA ASP A 242 10.66 -5.79 1.64
C ASP A 242 9.21 -5.90 2.09
N LEU A 243 8.45 -6.85 1.55
CA LEU A 243 7.07 -7.10 1.94
C LEU A 243 6.88 -8.52 2.46
N TRP A 244 6.13 -8.61 3.55
CA TRP A 244 5.67 -9.87 4.15
C TRP A 244 4.15 -9.87 4.26
N ARG A 245 3.57 -11.04 4.10
CA ARG A 245 2.14 -11.27 4.24
C ARG A 245 1.86 -12.40 5.21
N TRP A 246 0.78 -12.29 5.96
CA TRP A 246 0.14 -13.43 6.57
C TRP A 246 -1.35 -13.46 6.21
N ASN A 247 -1.78 -14.57 5.63
CA ASN A 247 -3.19 -14.87 5.34
C ASN A 247 -3.55 -16.21 5.98
N LYS A 248 -4.57 -16.20 6.83
CA LYS A 248 -4.99 -17.40 7.59
C LYS A 248 -5.26 -18.62 6.70
N THR A 249 -5.82 -18.39 5.51
CA THR A 249 -6.20 -19.47 4.58
C THR A 249 -5.01 -19.94 3.74
N ALA A 250 -4.22 -18.99 3.22
CA ALA A 250 -3.10 -19.31 2.33
C ALA A 250 -1.84 -19.77 3.09
N ASP A 251 -1.54 -19.12 4.24
CA ASP A 251 -0.28 -19.30 4.97
C ASP A 251 -0.47 -20.12 6.25
N GLY A 252 -1.72 -20.50 6.55
CA GLY A 252 -2.10 -21.30 7.71
C GLY A 252 -2.44 -20.47 8.94
N GLY A 253 -3.12 -21.08 9.90
CA GLY A 253 -3.49 -20.44 11.16
C GLY A 253 -2.28 -20.05 12.02
N PRO A 254 -2.52 -19.25 13.09
CA PRO A 254 -1.48 -18.96 14.07
C PRO A 254 -0.87 -20.22 14.66
N ASN A 255 0.41 -20.17 15.03
CA ASN A 255 1.07 -21.19 15.81
C ASN A 255 0.45 -21.32 17.21
N ALA A 256 0.73 -22.40 17.92
CA ALA A 256 0.19 -22.64 19.27
C ALA A 256 0.55 -21.55 20.29
N ASN A 257 1.67 -20.84 20.11
CA ASN A 257 2.08 -19.70 20.93
C ASN A 257 1.49 -18.35 20.47
N GLY A 258 0.75 -18.34 19.36
CA GLY A 258 0.10 -17.16 18.80
C GLY A 258 0.92 -16.39 17.74
N THR A 259 2.17 -16.80 17.47
CA THR A 259 2.96 -16.23 16.35
C THR A 259 2.32 -16.56 15.01
N LEU A 260 2.59 -15.75 14.01
CA LEU A 260 2.05 -15.90 12.67
C LEU A 260 3.11 -16.44 11.71
N ARG A 261 2.67 -17.10 10.65
CA ARG A 261 3.57 -17.64 9.62
C ARG A 261 3.65 -16.65 8.48
N PHE A 262 4.37 -15.57 8.69
CA PHE A 262 4.59 -14.61 7.63
C PHE A 262 5.33 -15.24 6.45
N LYS A 263 4.82 -14.98 5.26
CA LYS A 263 5.45 -15.31 4.00
C LYS A 263 6.14 -14.06 3.46
N TYR A 264 7.39 -14.20 3.04
CA TYR A 264 8.09 -13.13 2.33
C TYR A 264 7.60 -13.10 0.87
N GLU A 265 7.09 -11.97 0.42
CA GLU A 265 6.50 -11.80 -0.92
C GLU A 265 7.44 -11.08 -1.90
N GLY A 266 8.62 -10.65 -1.45
CA GLY A 266 9.62 -10.00 -2.29
C GLY A 266 9.62 -8.49 -2.15
N GLN A 267 10.09 -7.83 -3.21
CA GLN A 267 10.23 -6.38 -3.29
C GLN A 267 9.24 -5.79 -4.30
N PRO A 268 8.18 -5.11 -3.85
CA PRO A 268 7.16 -4.54 -4.74
C PRO A 268 7.69 -3.49 -5.70
N ASP A 269 8.73 -2.76 -5.31
CA ASP A 269 9.38 -1.71 -6.09
C ASP A 269 10.47 -2.22 -7.04
N CYS A 270 10.46 -3.52 -7.30
CA CYS A 270 11.40 -4.19 -8.18
C CYS A 270 11.04 -4.01 -9.65
N GLY A 271 11.92 -3.46 -10.45
CA GLY A 271 11.79 -3.57 -11.89
C GLY A 271 11.65 -2.30 -12.71
N ILE A 272 11.61 -1.11 -12.13
CA ILE A 272 11.53 0.15 -12.89
C ILE A 272 12.80 0.35 -13.75
N PHE A 273 13.97 0.11 -13.20
CA PHE A 273 15.22 0.43 -13.87
C PHE A 273 16.04 -0.80 -14.26
N VAL A 274 15.92 -1.94 -13.57
CA VAL A 274 16.68 -3.16 -13.88
C VAL A 274 15.96 -4.42 -13.38
N THR A 275 15.26 -5.12 -14.25
CA THR A 275 14.55 -6.38 -13.94
C THR A 275 15.43 -7.50 -13.36
N THR A 276 16.74 -7.43 -13.54
CA THR A 276 17.70 -8.41 -13.02
C THR A 276 18.18 -8.11 -11.61
N PHE A 277 17.99 -6.89 -11.09
CA PHE A 277 18.51 -6.48 -9.78
C PHE A 277 17.84 -7.23 -8.63
N CYS A 278 16.54 -7.31 -8.64
CA CYS A 278 15.75 -7.85 -7.55
C CYS A 278 15.79 -9.38 -7.44
N THR A 279 16.08 -10.07 -8.55
CA THR A 279 16.16 -11.55 -8.55
C THR A 279 17.53 -12.08 -8.17
N THR A 280 18.59 -11.29 -8.38
CA THR A 280 19.97 -11.74 -8.22
C THR A 280 20.76 -11.04 -7.11
N SER A 281 20.47 -9.76 -6.84
CA SER A 281 21.20 -8.97 -5.83
C SER A 281 20.36 -8.55 -4.65
N GLY A 282 19.03 -8.64 -4.73
CA GLY A 282 18.13 -8.18 -3.68
C GLY A 282 18.13 -6.66 -3.50
N LEU A 283 18.46 -5.90 -4.55
CA LEU A 283 18.45 -4.44 -4.54
C LEU A 283 17.39 -3.93 -5.52
N ALA A 284 16.51 -3.09 -5.04
CA ALA A 284 15.60 -2.28 -5.85
C ALA A 284 16.04 -0.80 -5.81
N PRO A 285 15.61 0.03 -6.77
CA PRO A 285 16.01 1.45 -6.80
C PRO A 285 15.37 2.29 -5.68
N GLY A 286 14.25 1.85 -5.14
CA GLY A 286 13.55 2.51 -4.04
C GLY A 286 14.10 2.17 -2.64
N GLY A 287 13.26 2.29 -1.63
CA GLY A 287 13.55 1.93 -0.24
C GLY A 287 14.05 3.08 0.61
N GLY A 288 13.72 4.32 0.22
CA GLY A 288 13.79 5.48 1.12
C GLY A 288 12.69 5.36 2.16
N ASP A 289 11.54 5.93 1.91
CA ASP A 289 10.33 5.67 2.69
C ASP A 289 9.38 4.75 1.90
N GLY A 290 8.43 4.14 2.56
CA GLY A 290 7.41 3.34 1.90
C GLY A 290 6.12 3.27 2.71
N ASP A 291 5.02 2.95 2.04
CA ASP A 291 3.74 2.71 2.70
C ASP A 291 2.87 1.74 1.89
N VAL A 292 1.93 1.12 2.60
CA VAL A 292 1.01 0.13 2.04
C VAL A 292 -0.43 0.46 2.41
N ALA A 293 -1.33 0.33 1.43
CA ALA A 293 -2.76 0.48 1.66
C ALA A 293 -3.55 -0.63 0.96
N VAL A 294 -4.69 -1.02 1.54
CA VAL A 294 -5.60 -2.00 0.96
C VAL A 294 -6.91 -1.34 0.57
N ASN A 295 -7.37 -1.61 -0.64
CA ASN A 295 -8.69 -1.22 -1.13
C ASN A 295 -9.77 -2.23 -0.69
N ALA A 296 -11.02 -1.93 -1.00
CA ALA A 296 -12.08 -2.91 -0.89
C ALA A 296 -11.82 -4.12 -1.80
N ALA A 297 -12.43 -5.24 -1.43
CA ALA A 297 -12.34 -6.43 -2.26
C ALA A 297 -12.93 -6.19 -3.65
N ASN A 298 -12.14 -6.51 -4.67
CA ASN A 298 -12.59 -6.43 -6.06
C ASN A 298 -13.79 -7.37 -6.26
N PRO A 299 -14.94 -6.89 -6.76
CA PRO A 299 -16.14 -7.70 -6.91
C PRO A 299 -15.98 -8.88 -7.87
N LEU A 300 -14.95 -8.87 -8.73
CA LEU A 300 -14.70 -9.95 -9.68
C LEU A 300 -14.05 -11.18 -9.06
N ASN A 301 -13.16 -10.99 -8.10
CA ASN A 301 -12.39 -12.08 -7.50
C ASN A 301 -12.50 -12.15 -5.98
N ASN A 302 -13.20 -11.19 -5.37
CA ASN A 302 -13.34 -11.04 -3.93
C ASN A 302 -11.98 -10.95 -3.18
N VAL A 303 -10.99 -10.33 -3.82
CA VAL A 303 -9.66 -10.09 -3.25
C VAL A 303 -9.44 -8.60 -3.13
N PRO A 304 -9.07 -8.07 -1.95
CA PRO A 304 -8.64 -6.70 -1.80
C PRO A 304 -7.37 -6.41 -2.61
N ASN A 305 -7.31 -5.26 -3.29
CA ASN A 305 -6.10 -4.79 -3.92
C ASN A 305 -5.16 -4.23 -2.85
N LEU A 306 -3.87 -4.47 -3.01
CA LEU A 306 -2.80 -3.90 -2.20
C LEU A 306 -2.04 -2.88 -3.04
N ALA A 307 -2.01 -1.64 -2.60
CA ALA A 307 -1.17 -0.59 -3.16
C ALA A 307 0.10 -0.44 -2.33
N VAL A 308 1.20 -0.16 -3.00
CA VAL A 308 2.53 0.06 -2.38
C VAL A 308 3.18 1.25 -3.04
N VAL A 309 3.75 2.14 -2.24
CA VAL A 309 4.59 3.24 -2.71
C VAL A 309 5.99 3.11 -2.13
N SER A 310 6.99 3.56 -2.87
CA SER A 310 8.40 3.51 -2.49
C SER A 310 9.14 4.74 -2.96
N LEU A 311 9.88 5.38 -2.06
CA LEU A 311 10.75 6.49 -2.40
C LEU A 311 12.01 5.99 -3.12
N ALA A 312 12.20 6.44 -4.34
CA ALA A 312 13.45 6.35 -5.08
C ALA A 312 14.25 7.66 -4.95
N ALA A 313 15.46 7.68 -5.45
CA ALA A 313 16.38 8.83 -5.26
C ALA A 313 15.85 10.18 -5.77
N ALA A 314 14.84 10.21 -6.64
CA ALA A 314 14.33 11.43 -7.28
C ALA A 314 12.83 11.37 -7.58
N GLU A 315 12.12 10.35 -7.14
CA GLU A 315 10.71 10.14 -7.46
C GLU A 315 10.08 9.11 -6.52
N VAL A 316 8.77 9.14 -6.37
CA VAL A 316 7.99 8.09 -5.72
C VAL A 316 7.51 7.11 -6.78
N THR A 317 7.65 5.83 -6.50
CA THR A 317 7.16 4.76 -7.37
C THR A 317 5.94 4.10 -6.77
N GLY A 318 4.99 3.72 -7.62
CA GLY A 318 3.78 2.99 -7.25
C GLY A 318 3.75 1.60 -7.86
N SER A 319 3.30 0.63 -7.10
CA SER A 319 2.97 -0.71 -7.58
C SER A 319 1.73 -1.24 -6.87
N HIS A 320 1.05 -2.21 -7.47
CA HIS A 320 -0.11 -2.81 -6.83
C HIS A 320 -0.17 -4.32 -7.03
N SER A 321 -0.90 -4.98 -6.16
CA SER A 321 -1.23 -6.40 -6.26
C SER A 321 -2.73 -6.60 -6.14
N THR A 322 -3.28 -7.47 -6.99
CA THR A 322 -4.70 -7.86 -6.99
C THR A 322 -4.91 -9.29 -6.52
N ASN A 323 -3.86 -9.92 -6.01
CA ASN A 323 -3.85 -11.32 -5.58
C ASN A 323 -3.15 -11.54 -4.23
N ARG A 324 -3.30 -10.57 -3.30
CA ARG A 324 -2.72 -10.61 -1.95
C ARG A 324 -1.20 -10.72 -1.95
N ALA A 325 -0.55 -9.87 -2.72
CA ALA A 325 0.92 -9.81 -2.84
C ALA A 325 1.60 -11.06 -3.43
N ASP A 326 0.86 -12.05 -3.95
CA ASP A 326 1.48 -13.16 -4.69
C ASP A 326 2.22 -12.67 -5.95
N THR A 327 1.77 -11.57 -6.56
CA THR A 327 2.45 -10.85 -7.65
C THR A 327 2.16 -9.36 -7.59
N PHE A 328 3.07 -8.56 -8.12
CA PHE A 328 2.91 -7.11 -8.25
C PHE A 328 2.92 -6.67 -9.71
N SER A 329 2.23 -5.57 -9.99
CA SER A 329 2.44 -4.84 -11.24
C SER A 329 3.89 -4.38 -11.35
N THR A 330 4.36 -4.13 -12.57
CA THR A 330 5.64 -3.43 -12.75
C THR A 330 5.50 -2.04 -12.14
N PRO A 331 6.42 -1.64 -11.24
CA PRO A 331 6.37 -0.32 -10.65
C PRO A 331 6.38 0.78 -11.70
N ASP A 332 5.60 1.83 -11.48
CA ASP A 332 5.53 3.01 -12.34
C ASP A 332 5.79 4.27 -11.49
N VAL A 333 6.06 5.38 -12.12
CA VAL A 333 6.27 6.65 -11.42
C VAL A 333 4.94 7.12 -10.84
N ALA A 334 4.87 7.25 -9.53
CA ALA A 334 3.70 7.73 -8.82
C ALA A 334 3.71 9.26 -8.70
N ALA A 335 4.83 9.84 -8.29
CA ALA A 335 5.07 11.28 -8.32
C ALA A 335 6.32 11.57 -9.14
N ALA A 336 6.16 12.30 -10.24
CA ALA A 336 7.23 12.62 -11.18
C ALA A 336 7.67 14.07 -11.08
N GLY A 337 8.98 14.28 -11.16
CA GLY A 337 9.52 15.59 -11.48
C GLY A 337 9.71 16.55 -10.31
N VAL A 338 9.51 16.13 -9.09
CA VAL A 338 9.87 16.89 -7.90
C VAL A 338 11.07 16.20 -7.24
N PRO A 339 12.30 16.63 -7.48
CA PRO A 339 13.45 16.09 -6.80
C PRO A 339 13.36 16.42 -5.31
N PHE A 340 13.64 15.44 -4.45
CA PHE A 340 13.59 15.53 -2.99
C PHE A 340 12.17 15.48 -2.39
N ASP A 341 11.24 14.72 -2.99
CA ASP A 341 10.05 14.26 -2.29
C ASP A 341 10.46 13.35 -1.13
N ASP A 342 9.70 13.40 -0.06
CA ASP A 342 9.94 12.58 1.11
C ASP A 342 8.63 12.40 1.90
N ARG A 343 8.59 11.39 2.78
CA ARG A 343 7.48 11.20 3.73
C ARG A 343 6.13 10.95 3.07
N MET A 344 6.08 10.07 2.05
CA MET A 344 4.81 9.72 1.47
C MET A 344 4.07 8.71 2.34
N TRP A 345 2.76 8.91 2.46
CA TRP A 345 1.82 7.91 2.96
C TRP A 345 0.65 7.77 2.01
N ILE A 346 0.05 6.58 2.03
CA ILE A 346 -1.11 6.27 1.21
C ILE A 346 -2.28 5.76 2.05
N ASP A 347 -3.48 6.05 1.59
CA ASP A 347 -4.69 5.38 2.05
C ASP A 347 -5.67 5.21 0.90
N SER A 348 -6.58 4.26 0.99
CA SER A 348 -7.47 3.90 -0.10
C SER A 348 -8.93 4.10 0.27
N LEU A 349 -9.77 4.37 -0.72
CA LEU A 349 -11.21 4.34 -0.57
C LEU A 349 -11.71 2.87 -0.49
N ASP A 350 -12.97 2.68 -0.10
CA ASP A 350 -13.64 1.38 -0.06
C ASP A 350 -14.14 0.90 -1.45
N ASP A 351 -13.36 1.16 -2.49
CA ASP A 351 -13.50 0.63 -3.84
C ASP A 351 -12.17 0.03 -4.34
N PRO A 352 -12.14 -0.72 -5.43
CA PRO A 352 -10.92 -1.42 -5.85
C PRO A 352 -9.87 -0.54 -6.53
N ASN A 353 -10.14 0.74 -6.81
CA ASN A 353 -9.32 1.54 -7.72
C ASN A 353 -8.71 2.80 -7.10
N HIS A 354 -9.41 3.46 -6.17
CA HIS A 354 -8.98 4.76 -5.69
C HIS A 354 -8.05 4.65 -4.49
N VAL A 355 -6.84 5.17 -4.68
CA VAL A 355 -5.81 5.33 -3.63
C VAL A 355 -5.38 6.78 -3.63
N TYR A 356 -5.16 7.33 -2.46
CA TYR A 356 -4.67 8.69 -2.27
C TYR A 356 -3.28 8.62 -1.68
N MET A 357 -2.37 9.38 -2.25
CA MET A 357 -0.99 9.54 -1.78
C MET A 357 -0.76 10.98 -1.38
N GLU A 358 -0.22 11.18 -0.19
CA GLU A 358 0.38 12.44 0.17
C GLU A 358 1.89 12.34 0.15
N TYR A 359 2.56 13.44 -0.09
CA TYR A 359 4.01 13.56 0.03
C TYR A 359 4.40 15.01 0.33
N HIS A 360 5.58 15.17 0.93
CA HIS A 360 6.15 16.47 1.24
C HIS A 360 7.26 16.82 0.24
N ASP A 361 7.09 17.94 -0.46
CA ASP A 361 8.13 18.51 -1.33
C ASP A 361 9.13 19.30 -0.51
N PHE A 362 10.27 18.73 -0.21
CA PHE A 362 11.38 19.43 0.47
C PHE A 362 12.26 20.25 -0.47
N GLY A 363 12.20 19.97 -1.78
CA GLY A 363 13.13 20.51 -2.76
C GLY A 363 12.80 21.92 -3.23
N THR A 364 11.53 22.24 -3.39
CA THR A 364 11.13 23.46 -4.07
C THR A 364 10.20 24.35 -3.27
N THR A 365 9.17 23.81 -2.65
CA THR A 365 8.08 24.58 -2.04
C THR A 365 7.89 24.37 -0.55
N SER A 366 8.42 23.30 0.02
CA SER A 366 8.12 22.84 1.39
C SER A 366 6.62 22.69 1.64
N GLN A 367 5.90 22.19 0.66
CA GLN A 367 4.45 21.97 0.71
C GLN A 367 4.12 20.49 0.79
N ILE A 368 2.95 20.22 1.32
CA ILE A 368 2.36 18.88 1.36
C ILE A 368 1.37 18.78 0.20
N PHE A 369 1.59 17.82 -0.68
CA PHE A 369 0.75 17.56 -1.83
C PHE A 369 -0.03 16.27 -1.66
N VAL A 370 -1.19 16.20 -2.31
CA VAL A 370 -2.01 15.00 -2.43
C VAL A 370 -2.31 14.72 -3.88
N GLN A 371 -2.11 13.48 -4.27
CA GLN A 371 -2.48 12.94 -5.58
C GLN A 371 -3.43 11.75 -5.41
N ARG A 372 -4.18 11.44 -6.46
CA ARG A 372 -5.09 10.30 -6.51
C ARG A 372 -4.72 9.34 -7.62
N SER A 373 -4.79 8.05 -7.29
CA SER A 373 -4.76 6.95 -8.23
C SER A 373 -6.17 6.49 -8.57
N ASN A 374 -6.41 6.09 -9.81
CA ASN A 374 -7.64 5.43 -10.29
C ASN A 374 -7.40 3.98 -10.72
N ASP A 375 -6.21 3.47 -10.54
CA ASP A 375 -5.78 2.15 -11.02
C ASP A 375 -5.23 1.26 -9.92
N GLY A 376 -5.68 1.49 -8.68
CA GLY A 376 -5.36 0.66 -7.53
C GLY A 376 -3.98 0.96 -6.92
N GLY A 377 -3.42 2.14 -7.18
CA GLY A 377 -2.15 2.58 -6.61
C GLY A 377 -0.95 2.37 -7.53
N GLN A 378 -1.17 2.10 -8.82
CA GLN A 378 -0.06 1.96 -9.75
C GLN A 378 0.44 3.32 -10.25
N THR A 379 -0.48 4.22 -10.63
CA THR A 379 -0.15 5.59 -11.02
C THR A 379 -1.01 6.59 -10.26
N TYR A 380 -0.46 7.78 -10.00
CA TYR A 380 -1.13 8.84 -9.22
C TYR A 380 -1.26 10.11 -10.06
N THR A 381 -1.87 10.01 -11.23
CA THR A 381 -1.98 11.09 -12.21
C THR A 381 -3.40 11.60 -12.41
N ASP A 382 -4.36 11.14 -11.61
CA ASP A 382 -5.78 11.46 -11.81
C ASP A 382 -6.12 12.91 -11.42
N VAL A 383 -5.40 13.47 -10.46
CA VAL A 383 -5.55 14.87 -10.05
C VAL A 383 -4.39 15.67 -10.64
N VAL A 384 -4.69 16.58 -11.59
CA VAL A 384 -3.70 17.45 -12.22
C VAL A 384 -4.25 18.89 -12.22
N PRO A 385 -3.52 19.84 -11.68
CA PRO A 385 -2.26 19.72 -10.93
C PRO A 385 -2.43 19.05 -9.57
N GLU A 386 -1.33 18.62 -8.99
CA GLU A 386 -1.26 18.16 -7.59
C GLU A 386 -1.94 19.17 -6.67
N THR A 387 -2.70 18.67 -5.70
CA THR A 387 -3.41 19.57 -4.80
C THR A 387 -2.59 19.78 -3.54
N ALA A 388 -2.13 21.01 -3.33
CA ALA A 388 -1.49 21.40 -2.10
C ALA A 388 -2.50 21.38 -0.93
N VAL A 389 -2.11 20.75 0.16
CA VAL A 389 -2.87 20.78 1.42
C VAL A 389 -2.77 22.17 2.06
N VAL A 390 -1.59 22.77 1.96
CA VAL A 390 -1.30 24.10 2.48
C VAL A 390 -0.95 25.01 1.31
N ASP A 391 -1.76 26.04 1.10
CA ASP A 391 -1.54 27.02 0.04
C ASP A 391 -0.26 27.83 0.32
N ALA A 392 0.55 28.03 -0.72
CA ALA A 392 1.77 28.85 -0.68
C ALA A 392 1.54 30.31 -0.21
N THR A 393 0.30 30.80 -0.26
CA THR A 393 -0.07 32.14 0.22
C THR A 393 -0.41 32.18 1.71
N THR A 394 -0.59 31.03 2.35
CA THR A 394 -0.88 30.96 3.77
C THR A 394 0.43 31.03 4.58
N ALA A 395 0.31 31.53 5.81
CA ALA A 395 1.43 31.62 6.73
C ALA A 395 1.99 30.26 7.17
N LEU A 396 1.37 29.18 6.80
CA LEU A 396 1.70 27.79 7.15
C LEU A 396 2.48 27.09 6.04
N SER A 397 2.46 27.64 4.82
CA SER A 397 3.28 27.19 3.71
C SER A 397 4.51 28.07 3.63
N VAL A 398 5.65 27.54 3.88
CA VAL A 398 6.84 28.38 3.82
C VAL A 398 8.03 27.59 3.36
N GLY A 399 8.75 28.23 2.47
CA GLY A 399 9.96 27.71 1.90
C GLY A 399 11.00 27.26 2.91
N PRO A 400 11.96 26.44 2.46
CA PRO A 400 12.96 25.82 3.33
C PRO A 400 13.61 26.80 4.29
N PRO A 401 14.01 26.35 5.48
CA PRO A 401 14.10 24.95 5.92
C PRO A 401 13.05 24.48 6.92
N THR A 402 11.95 25.16 7.19
CA THR A 402 11.14 24.82 8.37
C THR A 402 9.65 24.80 8.23
N GLY A 403 9.02 25.08 7.18
CA GLY A 403 7.56 25.21 7.02
C GLY A 403 6.69 24.28 7.88
N ASN A 404 6.60 23.03 7.48
CA ASN A 404 5.74 22.02 8.11
C ASN A 404 6.35 20.63 7.96
N ILE A 405 5.87 19.68 8.75
CA ILE A 405 6.22 18.26 8.63
C ILE A 405 4.94 17.47 8.46
N ALA A 406 4.84 16.77 7.35
CA ALA A 406 3.72 15.93 7.03
C ALA A 406 3.58 14.77 8.02
N GLY A 407 2.36 14.40 8.31
CA GLY A 407 1.97 13.15 8.93
C GLY A 407 1.04 12.40 7.99
N GLN A 408 0.38 11.40 8.49
CA GLN A 408 -0.41 10.45 7.73
C GLN A 408 -1.60 11.07 7.01
N ILE A 409 -1.95 10.55 5.82
CA ILE A 409 -3.25 10.75 5.16
C ILE A 409 -4.22 9.62 5.54
N LYS A 410 -5.51 9.93 5.67
CA LYS A 410 -6.58 8.94 5.84
C LYS A 410 -7.82 9.29 5.03
N VAL A 411 -8.49 8.24 4.56
CA VAL A 411 -9.77 8.31 3.86
C VAL A 411 -10.88 7.83 4.78
N ASP A 412 -11.98 8.57 4.85
CA ASP A 412 -13.16 8.13 5.57
C ASP A 412 -13.92 7.06 4.77
N ARG A 413 -13.88 5.84 5.24
CA ARG A 413 -14.59 4.68 4.67
C ARG A 413 -15.89 4.39 5.41
N SER A 414 -16.26 5.23 6.38
CA SER A 414 -17.50 5.04 7.14
C SER A 414 -18.72 5.19 6.23
N SER A 415 -19.83 4.56 6.58
CA SER A 415 -21.09 4.73 5.88
C SER A 415 -21.86 5.98 6.33
N THR A 416 -21.16 7.05 6.68
CA THR A 416 -21.74 8.33 7.14
C THR A 416 -21.74 9.37 6.00
N ALA A 417 -22.22 10.57 6.27
CA ALA A 417 -22.20 11.66 5.30
C ALA A 417 -20.78 12.16 4.95
N SER A 418 -19.79 11.80 5.76
CA SER A 418 -18.37 12.12 5.53
C SER A 418 -17.62 11.06 4.72
N HIS A 419 -18.30 10.00 4.26
CA HIS A 419 -17.70 9.00 3.39
C HIS A 419 -16.95 9.64 2.22
N GLY A 420 -15.70 9.24 2.02
CA GLY A 420 -14.81 9.80 1.01
C GLY A 420 -14.14 11.12 1.38
N ASN A 421 -14.34 11.65 2.61
CA ASN A 421 -13.50 12.75 3.08
C ASN A 421 -12.05 12.30 3.22
N LEU A 422 -11.14 13.21 2.88
CA LEU A 422 -9.70 13.03 3.10
C LEU A 422 -9.24 13.88 4.27
N TYR A 423 -8.37 13.31 5.07
CA TYR A 423 -7.73 13.97 6.20
C TYR A 423 -6.22 13.81 6.10
N GLN A 424 -5.49 14.92 6.07
CA GLN A 424 -4.04 14.93 6.08
C GLN A 424 -3.57 15.71 7.32
N ILE A 425 -2.86 15.05 8.24
CA ILE A 425 -2.34 15.68 9.45
C ILE A 425 -0.93 16.20 9.23
N PHE A 426 -0.59 17.31 9.87
CA PHE A 426 0.77 17.84 9.87
C PHE A 426 1.05 18.68 11.10
N VAL A 427 2.33 18.87 11.40
CA VAL A 427 2.79 19.82 12.40
C VAL A 427 3.47 21.00 11.72
N GLY A 428 3.35 22.19 12.33
CA GLY A 428 3.90 23.40 11.77
C GLY A 428 3.96 24.54 12.79
N PRO A 429 4.33 25.74 12.36
CA PRO A 429 4.35 26.93 13.20
C PRO A 429 2.93 27.37 13.56
N ASP A 430 2.76 27.93 14.75
CA ASP A 430 1.46 28.43 15.21
C ASP A 430 0.98 29.68 14.44
N ASN A 431 1.92 30.49 13.97
CA ASN A 431 1.65 31.74 13.26
C ASN A 431 2.82 32.13 12.34
N PRO A 432 2.66 33.19 11.49
CA PRO A 432 3.70 33.64 10.56
C PRO A 432 5.02 34.05 11.20
N ALA A 433 4.98 34.62 12.41
CA ALA A 433 6.21 35.06 13.10
C ALA A 433 7.04 33.86 13.58
N ASP A 434 6.38 32.80 14.05
CA ASP A 434 7.04 31.55 14.43
C ASP A 434 7.69 30.90 13.22
N ASN A 435 7.02 30.94 12.10
CA ASN A 435 7.53 30.46 10.82
C ASN A 435 8.80 31.22 10.38
N ALA A 436 8.79 32.54 10.46
CA ALA A 436 9.92 33.40 10.07
C ALA A 436 11.20 33.14 10.92
N ASN A 437 11.07 32.56 12.09
CA ASN A 437 12.20 32.21 12.95
C ASN A 437 13.02 31.00 12.49
N ASN A 438 12.51 30.25 11.54
CA ASN A 438 13.25 29.19 10.86
C ASN A 438 13.95 28.19 11.80
N SER A 439 13.28 27.80 12.87
CA SER A 439 13.81 26.91 13.91
C SER A 439 12.87 25.71 14.10
N ALA A 440 13.43 24.50 14.11
CA ALA A 440 12.68 23.28 14.43
C ALA A 440 11.93 23.37 15.78
N ASN A 441 12.37 24.25 16.68
CA ASN A 441 11.71 24.50 17.96
C ASN A 441 10.38 25.26 17.83
N PHE A 442 10.09 25.85 16.67
CA PHE A 442 8.83 26.54 16.39
C PHE A 442 7.82 25.69 15.60
N ILE A 443 8.03 24.40 15.53
CA ILE A 443 6.96 23.45 15.19
C ILE A 443 6.12 23.30 16.47
N ASN A 444 5.18 24.22 16.66
CA ASN A 444 4.46 24.38 17.92
C ASN A 444 2.94 24.26 17.79
N ALA A 445 2.45 23.83 16.62
CA ALA A 445 1.04 23.56 16.38
C ALA A 445 0.81 22.29 15.55
N VAL A 446 -0.33 21.66 15.76
CA VAL A 446 -0.83 20.50 15.01
C VAL A 446 -2.04 20.92 14.19
N TYR A 447 -2.09 20.51 12.94
CA TYR A 447 -3.13 20.84 11.98
C TYR A 447 -3.64 19.60 11.27
N VAL A 448 -4.84 19.73 10.71
CA VAL A 448 -5.39 18.79 9.73
C VAL A 448 -5.93 19.54 8.52
N GLY A 449 -5.55 19.12 7.34
CA GLY A 449 -6.23 19.47 6.10
C GLY A 449 -7.39 18.51 5.88
N VAL A 450 -8.57 19.05 5.61
CA VAL A 450 -9.79 18.28 5.32
C VAL A 450 -10.26 18.61 3.92
N ALA A 451 -10.31 17.61 3.04
CA ALA A 451 -11.00 17.70 1.76
C ALA A 451 -12.32 16.93 1.88
N SER A 452 -13.43 17.65 1.83
CA SER A 452 -14.77 17.08 1.93
C SER A 452 -15.37 16.81 0.57
N GLY A 453 -16.19 15.75 0.46
CA GLY A 453 -16.95 15.43 -0.74
C GLY A 453 -16.05 15.13 -1.92
N VAL A 454 -15.01 14.34 -1.70
CA VAL A 454 -14.14 13.85 -2.76
C VAL A 454 -15.00 13.16 -3.80
N SER A 455 -15.42 13.94 -4.78
CA SER A 455 -16.22 13.42 -5.88
C SER A 455 -15.32 12.57 -6.77
N LEU A 456 -15.62 11.28 -6.84
CA LEU A 456 -15.01 10.38 -7.81
C LEU A 456 -15.21 10.85 -9.26
N THR A 457 -16.13 11.79 -9.47
CA THR A 457 -16.48 12.35 -10.80
C THR A 457 -15.82 13.69 -11.08
N THR A 458 -15.35 14.42 -10.07
CA THR A 458 -14.60 15.66 -10.23
C THR A 458 -13.16 15.42 -9.86
N HIS A 459 -12.24 15.52 -10.81
CA HIS A 459 -10.80 15.29 -10.61
C HIS A 459 -10.13 16.45 -9.87
N THR A 460 -10.81 17.03 -8.87
CA THR A 460 -10.30 18.18 -8.10
C THR A 460 -10.45 17.92 -6.62
N LEU A 461 -9.36 18.14 -5.89
CA LEU A 461 -9.35 18.17 -4.44
C LEU A 461 -9.27 19.62 -3.95
N SER A 462 -9.77 19.89 -2.76
CA SER A 462 -9.61 21.20 -2.11
C SER A 462 -9.59 20.99 -0.61
N PHE A 463 -8.53 21.43 0.04
CA PHE A 463 -8.36 21.28 1.47
C PHE A 463 -8.68 22.55 2.24
N THR A 464 -9.38 22.37 3.37
CA THR A 464 -9.51 23.41 4.40
C THR A 464 -8.71 22.97 5.61
N VAL A 465 -7.81 23.83 6.10
CA VAL A 465 -6.93 23.52 7.22
C VAL A 465 -7.57 23.94 8.54
N TYR A 466 -7.61 23.02 9.50
CA TYR A 466 -8.07 23.25 10.86
C TYR A 466 -6.93 23.02 11.85
N LYS A 467 -6.81 23.90 12.86
CA LYS A 467 -5.84 23.75 13.93
C LYS A 467 -6.41 22.80 15.00
N ILE A 468 -5.66 21.74 15.31
CA ILE A 468 -6.01 20.75 16.35
C ILE A 468 -5.49 21.22 17.70
N PHE A 469 -4.23 21.66 17.74
CA PHE A 469 -3.52 22.01 18.98
C PHE A 469 -2.47 23.09 18.73
N SER A 470 -2.13 23.83 19.77
CA SER A 470 -1.01 24.76 19.80
C SER A 470 -0.41 24.86 21.21
N CYS A 471 0.90 24.89 21.28
CA CYS A 471 1.63 25.26 22.51
C CYS A 471 1.59 26.77 22.77
N GLY A 472 1.07 27.57 21.81
CA GLY A 472 1.01 29.03 21.83
C GLY A 472 2.13 29.69 21.02
N ALA A 473 1.81 30.88 20.51
CA ALA A 473 2.72 31.69 19.69
C ALA A 473 4.05 31.95 20.41
N GLY A 474 5.15 31.77 19.71
CA GLY A 474 6.52 31.92 20.25
C GLY A 474 6.93 30.85 21.27
N SER A 475 6.11 29.81 21.49
CA SER A 475 6.39 28.74 22.43
C SER A 475 7.20 27.62 21.78
N THR A 476 8.20 27.10 22.49
CA THR A 476 8.94 25.89 22.12
C THR A 476 8.30 24.61 22.66
N CYS A 477 7.06 24.69 23.14
CA CYS A 477 6.36 23.65 23.90
C CYS A 477 7.05 23.26 25.24
N PRO A 478 6.33 22.57 26.16
CA PRO A 478 6.86 22.31 27.51
C PRO A 478 8.15 21.47 27.52
N SER A 479 8.38 20.64 26.54
CA SER A 479 9.60 19.83 26.42
C SER A 479 10.83 20.63 25.96
N GLY A 480 10.63 21.83 25.39
CA GLY A 480 11.66 22.60 24.72
C GLY A 480 12.11 22.07 23.35
N ALA A 481 11.46 21.02 22.85
CA ALA A 481 11.82 20.33 21.60
C ALA A 481 10.78 20.50 20.48
N GLY A 482 9.78 21.34 20.67
CA GLY A 482 8.64 21.43 19.75
C GLY A 482 7.69 20.23 19.85
N LEU A 483 6.84 20.03 18.85
CA LEU A 483 5.88 18.93 18.79
C LEU A 483 6.43 17.72 18.05
N GLY A 484 7.65 17.33 18.31
CA GLY A 484 8.31 16.17 17.71
C GLY A 484 8.06 16.07 16.19
N ASN A 485 9.08 16.30 15.42
CA ASN A 485 8.97 16.37 13.96
C ASN A 485 8.84 15.01 13.26
N LEU A 486 8.64 13.89 14.01
CA LEU A 486 8.43 12.54 13.46
C LEU A 486 7.41 11.79 14.33
N PHE A 487 6.21 11.48 13.91
CA PHE A 487 5.30 12.18 13.00
C PHE A 487 3.96 12.32 13.74
N PRO A 488 3.12 13.30 13.48
CA PRO A 488 1.74 13.20 13.91
C PRO A 488 1.04 12.13 13.07
N ALA A 489 0.12 11.41 13.67
CA ALA A 489 -0.66 10.39 12.97
C ALA A 489 -2.16 10.56 13.24
N LEU A 490 -2.99 10.03 12.33
CA LEU A 490 -4.44 10.04 12.52
C LEU A 490 -5.10 8.73 12.07
N ALA A 491 -6.29 8.49 12.61
CA ALA A 491 -7.13 7.36 12.24
C ALA A 491 -8.59 7.82 12.12
N VAL A 492 -9.38 7.06 11.39
CA VAL A 492 -10.83 7.25 11.23
C VAL A 492 -11.52 5.95 11.60
N ASP A 493 -12.58 6.01 12.42
CA ASP A 493 -13.35 4.85 12.78
C ASP A 493 -14.55 4.60 11.84
N ASP A 494 -15.27 3.49 12.04
CA ASP A 494 -16.45 3.09 11.26
C ASP A 494 -17.61 4.11 11.32
N PHE A 495 -17.53 5.09 12.22
CA PHE A 495 -18.52 6.17 12.39
C PHE A 495 -18.08 7.49 11.76
N GLY A 496 -16.87 7.54 11.16
CA GLY A 496 -16.29 8.73 10.58
C GLY A 496 -15.76 9.71 11.63
N TYR A 497 -15.54 9.27 12.86
CA TYR A 497 -14.84 10.08 13.86
C TYR A 497 -13.33 10.00 13.61
N VAL A 498 -12.67 11.13 13.81
CA VAL A 498 -11.26 11.28 13.48
C VAL A 498 -10.45 11.43 14.77
N TYR A 499 -9.34 10.74 14.84
CA TYR A 499 -8.46 10.66 16.00
C TYR A 499 -7.05 11.08 15.61
N ALA A 500 -6.47 12.03 16.33
CA ALA A 500 -5.13 12.56 16.07
C ALA A 500 -4.21 12.32 17.27
N VAL A 501 -2.96 11.94 16.98
CA VAL A 501 -1.92 11.77 18.00
C VAL A 501 -0.64 12.48 17.59
N TRP A 502 0.12 12.96 18.57
CA TRP A 502 1.43 13.57 18.39
C TRP A 502 2.26 13.44 19.66
N SER A 503 3.54 13.71 19.54
CA SER A 503 4.48 13.75 20.66
C SER A 503 5.16 15.11 20.76
N ASP A 504 5.50 15.54 21.97
CA ASP A 504 6.44 16.62 22.22
C ASP A 504 7.83 16.11 22.60
N ASN A 505 8.18 14.87 22.22
CA ASN A 505 9.38 14.10 22.59
C ASN A 505 9.45 13.69 24.07
N ARG A 506 8.41 13.96 24.83
CA ARG A 506 8.30 13.63 26.24
C ARG A 506 7.03 12.90 26.58
N ASP A 507 5.90 13.42 26.10
CA ASP A 507 4.59 12.85 26.35
C ASP A 507 3.83 12.64 25.03
N ILE A 508 2.89 11.70 25.05
CA ILE A 508 2.00 11.42 23.93
C ILE A 508 0.67 12.13 24.18
N TYR A 509 0.25 12.87 23.18
CA TYR A 509 -1.00 13.63 23.18
C TYR A 509 -1.97 13.08 22.15
N TYR A 510 -3.24 13.29 22.45
CA TYR A 510 -4.36 12.80 21.68
C TYR A 510 -5.48 13.85 21.62
N SER A 511 -6.15 13.93 20.49
CA SER A 511 -7.40 14.69 20.31
C SER A 511 -8.31 13.94 19.36
N TYR A 512 -9.62 14.17 19.47
CA TYR A 512 -10.61 13.56 18.60
C TYR A 512 -11.59 14.59 18.05
N SER A 513 -12.17 14.27 16.89
CA SER A 513 -13.22 15.03 16.23
C SER A 513 -14.43 14.14 15.97
N THR A 514 -15.59 14.53 16.48
CA THR A 514 -16.88 13.93 16.11
C THR A 514 -17.61 14.74 15.03
N THR A 515 -16.95 15.75 14.50
CA THR A 515 -17.45 16.65 13.46
C THR A 515 -16.64 16.52 12.15
N HIS A 516 -16.10 15.33 11.90
CA HIS A 516 -15.34 15.01 10.69
C HIS A 516 -14.18 15.99 10.42
N GLY A 517 -13.34 16.18 11.45
CA GLY A 517 -12.11 16.98 11.36
C GLY A 517 -12.29 18.49 11.46
N THR A 518 -13.53 19.03 11.53
CA THR A 518 -13.78 20.48 11.54
C THR A 518 -13.69 21.12 12.91
N SER A 519 -13.88 20.35 13.98
CA SER A 519 -13.64 20.78 15.37
C SER A 519 -13.09 19.62 16.21
N TRP A 520 -12.30 19.96 17.23
CA TRP A 520 -11.51 19.00 17.97
C TRP A 520 -11.70 19.14 19.48
N SER A 521 -11.58 18.02 20.20
CA SER A 521 -11.53 18.02 21.65
C SER A 521 -10.29 18.76 22.16
N PRO A 522 -10.27 19.25 23.40
CA PRO A 522 -9.02 19.62 24.05
C PRO A 522 -8.02 18.47 24.01
N ALA A 523 -6.73 18.80 23.88
CA ALA A 523 -5.67 17.80 23.91
C ALA A 523 -5.65 17.02 25.22
N ILE A 524 -5.49 15.72 25.12
CA ILE A 524 -5.46 14.76 26.23
C ILE A 524 -4.07 14.14 26.26
N MET A 525 -3.36 14.24 27.38
CA MET A 525 -2.07 13.58 27.58
C MET A 525 -2.30 12.09 27.87
N VAL A 526 -2.05 11.22 26.89
CA VAL A 526 -2.27 9.76 27.00
C VAL A 526 -1.34 9.13 28.02
N THR A 527 -0.12 9.65 28.15
CA THR A 527 0.88 9.16 29.09
C THR A 527 0.63 9.59 30.53
N GLN A 528 -0.29 10.55 30.77
CA GLN A 528 -0.58 11.07 32.12
C GLN A 528 -1.03 9.96 33.07
N ASN A 529 -0.47 9.97 34.29
CA ASN A 529 -0.76 8.97 35.34
C ASN A 529 -0.39 7.52 34.96
N THR A 530 0.49 7.33 33.98
CA THR A 530 1.02 6.03 33.60
C THR A 530 2.50 5.90 33.96
N SER A 531 3.07 4.71 33.76
CA SER A 531 4.52 4.48 33.93
C SER A 531 5.39 5.21 32.91
N GLN A 532 4.78 5.81 31.87
CA GLN A 532 5.45 6.53 30.81
C GLN A 532 5.35 8.07 30.96
N ALA A 533 4.62 8.56 31.93
CA ALA A 533 4.45 9.98 32.14
C ALA A 533 5.79 10.71 32.34
N GLY A 534 6.04 11.74 31.52
CA GLY A 534 7.23 12.59 31.59
C GLY A 534 8.54 11.95 31.18
N LYS A 535 8.53 10.70 30.71
CA LYS A 535 9.70 10.04 30.10
C LYS A 535 9.86 10.47 28.65
N SER A 536 10.86 9.94 27.96
CA SER A 536 10.98 10.16 26.53
C SER A 536 10.06 9.20 25.78
N ASN A 537 9.09 9.73 25.02
CA ASN A 537 8.11 8.98 24.25
C ASN A 537 8.04 9.56 22.83
N VAL A 538 8.35 8.75 21.81
CA VAL A 538 8.51 9.18 20.42
C VAL A 538 7.83 8.24 19.43
N PHE A 539 7.64 8.71 18.21
CA PHE A 539 7.07 7.99 17.08
C PHE A 539 5.68 7.41 17.37
N PRO A 540 4.72 8.26 17.77
CA PRO A 540 3.37 7.78 18.01
C PRO A 540 2.67 7.36 16.72
N TRP A 541 1.90 6.29 16.79
CA TRP A 541 0.99 5.89 15.73
C TRP A 541 -0.39 5.56 16.29
N VAL A 542 -1.45 5.73 15.49
CA VAL A 542 -2.82 5.49 15.92
C VAL A 542 -3.58 4.65 14.91
N ALA A 543 -4.39 3.72 15.41
CA ALA A 543 -5.37 2.98 14.64
C ALA A 543 -6.73 3.03 15.33
N ALA A 544 -7.79 3.01 14.55
CA ALA A 544 -9.17 2.95 15.03
C ALA A 544 -10.00 2.06 14.09
N ASP A 545 -11.04 1.42 14.59
CA ASP A 545 -11.93 0.59 13.78
C ASP A 545 -13.41 0.74 14.14
N ALA A 546 -13.81 0.39 15.35
CA ALA A 546 -15.18 0.48 15.82
C ALA A 546 -15.43 1.78 16.58
N ASN A 547 -16.67 2.02 16.98
CA ASN A 547 -17.11 3.24 17.66
C ASN A 547 -16.28 3.57 18.92
N GLY A 548 -15.29 4.43 18.76
CA GLY A 548 -14.41 4.85 19.84
C GLY A 548 -13.36 3.81 20.26
N HIS A 549 -13.20 2.72 19.54
CA HIS A 549 -12.09 1.80 19.74
C HIS A 549 -10.84 2.37 19.07
N VAL A 550 -9.87 2.76 19.88
CA VAL A 550 -8.64 3.45 19.47
C VAL A 550 -7.45 2.80 20.15
N ALA A 551 -6.43 2.51 19.38
CA ALA A 551 -5.12 2.06 19.84
C ALA A 551 -4.06 3.08 19.46
N ILE A 552 -3.18 3.44 20.40
CA ILE A 552 -2.05 4.36 20.21
C ILE A 552 -0.80 3.64 20.64
N ALA A 553 0.21 3.54 19.76
CA ALA A 553 1.49 2.92 20.08
C ALA A 553 2.64 3.91 19.91
N TRP A 554 3.74 3.71 20.64
CA TRP A 554 4.95 4.55 20.56
C TRP A 554 6.17 3.82 21.13
N TYR A 555 7.37 4.31 20.82
CA TYR A 555 8.58 3.93 21.56
C TYR A 555 8.68 4.77 22.84
N GLY A 556 8.72 4.11 23.99
CA GLY A 556 8.86 4.71 25.29
C GLY A 556 10.15 4.30 25.98
N ALA A 557 10.90 5.29 26.50
CA ALA A 557 12.12 5.08 27.25
C ALA A 557 11.84 4.69 28.71
N ASP A 558 12.84 4.10 29.36
CA ASP A 558 12.84 3.90 30.82
C ASP A 558 13.30 5.17 31.58
N LEU A 559 13.84 6.19 30.89
CA LEU A 559 14.38 7.42 31.44
C LEU A 559 13.66 8.67 30.97
N VAL A 560 13.80 9.73 31.76
CA VAL A 560 13.44 11.11 31.40
C VAL A 560 14.60 11.75 30.64
N GLY A 561 14.30 12.47 29.55
CA GLY A 561 15.32 13.21 28.82
C GLY A 561 14.94 13.47 27.36
N ASN A 562 15.83 14.08 26.63
CA ASN A 562 15.66 14.28 25.18
C ASN A 562 16.09 13.00 24.45
N SER A 563 15.22 12.43 23.65
CA SER A 563 15.43 11.19 22.89
C SER A 563 16.73 11.20 22.08
N ASN A 564 17.13 12.34 21.55
CA ASN A 564 18.33 12.50 20.74
C ASN A 564 19.65 12.39 21.55
N THR A 565 19.60 12.45 22.87
CA THR A 565 20.81 12.54 23.71
C THR A 565 20.86 11.58 24.88
N ILE A 566 19.72 11.00 25.28
CA ILE A 566 19.69 10.02 26.38
C ILE A 566 20.23 8.67 25.94
N SER A 567 20.81 7.94 26.89
CA SER A 567 21.11 6.51 26.71
C SER A 567 20.12 5.72 27.56
N ALA A 568 19.03 5.30 26.94
CA ALA A 568 17.91 4.65 27.61
C ALA A 568 17.65 3.25 27.02
N ASN A 569 16.87 2.45 27.75
CA ASN A 569 16.26 1.25 27.22
C ASN A 569 14.87 1.59 26.71
N TRP A 570 14.57 1.17 25.49
CA TRP A 570 13.32 1.47 24.82
C TRP A 570 12.46 0.22 24.63
N ASN A 571 11.16 0.43 24.74
CA ASN A 571 10.13 -0.58 24.50
C ASN A 571 8.98 0.02 23.71
N VAL A 572 8.20 -0.82 23.03
CA VAL A 572 6.94 -0.40 22.44
C VAL A 572 5.83 -0.48 23.49
N TYR A 573 5.13 0.63 23.68
CA TYR A 573 3.95 0.74 24.53
C TYR A 573 2.71 0.98 23.71
N VAL A 574 1.56 0.51 24.22
CA VAL A 574 0.25 0.70 23.62
C VAL A 574 -0.72 1.21 24.68
N ALA A 575 -1.43 2.26 24.33
CA ALA A 575 -2.59 2.73 25.08
C ALA A 575 -3.85 2.46 24.26
N GLU A 576 -4.78 1.71 24.82
CA GLU A 576 -6.02 1.29 24.18
C GLU A 576 -7.24 1.87 24.90
N SER A 577 -8.22 2.37 24.13
CA SER A 577 -9.50 2.86 24.62
C SER A 577 -10.64 2.30 23.79
N VAL A 578 -11.77 1.97 24.42
CA VAL A 578 -13.03 1.60 23.74
C VAL A 578 -14.06 2.74 23.79
N ASN A 579 -13.68 3.90 24.30
CA ASN A 579 -14.49 5.10 24.39
C ASN A 579 -13.70 6.36 24.00
N GLY A 580 -12.85 6.27 22.98
CA GLY A 580 -11.88 7.29 22.57
C GLY A 580 -12.47 8.66 22.26
N HIS A 581 -13.73 8.75 21.83
CA HIS A 581 -14.42 10.03 21.59
C HIS A 581 -15.33 10.49 22.76
N ALA A 582 -15.25 9.85 23.91
CA ALA A 582 -15.96 10.33 25.10
C ALA A 582 -15.30 11.60 25.68
N GLY A 583 -16.07 12.45 26.36
CA GLY A 583 -15.52 13.67 26.97
C GLY A 583 -14.37 13.44 27.96
N ALA A 584 -14.22 12.22 28.46
CA ALA A 584 -13.09 11.75 29.27
C ALA A 584 -12.75 10.31 28.86
N PRO A 585 -12.03 10.10 27.75
CA PRO A 585 -11.67 8.77 27.32
C PRO A 585 -10.70 8.10 28.29
N VAL A 586 -10.87 6.80 28.48
CA VAL A 586 -10.01 6.01 29.38
C VAL A 586 -9.06 5.18 28.54
N PHE A 587 -7.78 5.43 28.68
CA PHE A 587 -6.72 4.66 28.03
C PHE A 587 -6.09 3.66 29.01
N LYS A 588 -5.92 2.43 28.54
CA LYS A 588 -5.28 1.35 29.26
C LYS A 588 -3.90 1.10 28.69
N LEU A 589 -2.85 1.43 29.44
CA LEU A 589 -1.48 1.23 29.00
C LEU A 589 -1.06 -0.24 29.15
N SER A 590 -0.36 -0.75 28.14
CA SER A 590 0.36 -2.03 28.16
C SER A 590 1.68 -1.93 27.41
N GLN A 591 2.66 -2.74 27.78
CA GLN A 591 3.89 -2.93 27.04
C GLN A 591 3.67 -4.06 26.02
N ALA A 592 4.00 -3.80 24.76
CA ALA A 592 3.87 -4.78 23.68
C ALA A 592 5.13 -5.63 23.50
N THR A 593 6.32 -5.01 23.65
CA THR A 593 7.59 -5.71 23.56
C THR A 593 7.84 -6.60 24.77
N ASP A 594 8.34 -7.80 24.53
CA ASP A 594 8.70 -8.77 25.58
C ASP A 594 10.21 -8.71 25.94
N HIS A 595 10.93 -7.78 25.33
CA HIS A 595 12.34 -7.47 25.58
C HIS A 595 12.61 -5.98 25.28
N VAL A 596 13.77 -5.48 25.66
CA VAL A 596 14.26 -4.15 25.28
C VAL A 596 14.58 -4.18 23.78
N ASN A 597 13.85 -3.41 22.98
CA ASN A 597 14.00 -3.43 21.53
C ASN A 597 15.15 -2.51 21.03
N HIS A 598 15.56 -1.54 21.86
CA HIS A 598 16.67 -0.65 21.56
C HIS A 598 17.34 -0.15 22.86
N THR A 599 18.66 0.04 22.82
CA THR A 599 19.42 0.69 23.90
C THR A 599 20.24 1.81 23.30
N GLY A 600 20.05 3.03 23.80
CA GLY A 600 20.73 4.22 23.27
C GLY A 600 19.80 5.42 23.16
N SER A 601 20.12 6.32 22.25
CA SER A 601 19.28 7.46 21.87
C SER A 601 18.41 7.09 20.66
N ILE A 602 17.31 7.80 20.46
CA ILE A 602 16.54 7.76 19.22
C ILE A 602 16.53 9.14 18.59
N SER A 603 16.98 9.24 17.34
CA SER A 603 16.94 10.49 16.59
C SER A 603 15.50 10.84 16.19
N THR A 604 15.09 12.07 16.46
CA THR A 604 13.86 12.67 15.94
C THR A 604 14.12 13.76 14.90
N GLY A 605 15.34 13.80 14.36
CA GLY A 605 15.78 14.79 13.38
C GLY A 605 15.79 14.31 11.92
N GLY A 606 15.21 13.15 11.63
CA GLY A 606 15.25 12.57 10.29
C GLY A 606 16.69 12.41 9.78
N LEU A 607 16.90 12.48 8.48
CA LEU A 607 18.22 12.34 7.84
C LEU A 607 19.25 13.40 8.30
N THR A 608 18.81 14.54 8.80
CA THR A 608 19.69 15.60 9.31
C THR A 608 20.09 15.39 10.76
N GLY A 609 19.51 14.40 11.44
CA GLY A 609 19.83 14.07 12.82
C GLY A 609 21.23 13.48 12.98
N SER A 610 21.93 13.87 14.06
CA SER A 610 23.25 13.33 14.42
C SER A 610 23.19 12.19 15.43
N SER A 611 22.00 11.84 15.90
CA SER A 611 21.76 10.80 16.91
C SER A 611 21.54 9.44 16.27
N ASP A 612 21.33 8.41 17.09
CA ASP A 612 21.11 7.05 16.64
C ASP A 612 19.83 6.93 15.81
N ARG A 613 19.93 6.38 14.61
CA ARG A 613 18.85 6.14 13.67
C ARG A 613 18.58 4.65 13.44
N SER A 614 19.03 3.79 14.32
CA SER A 614 18.84 2.33 14.18
C SER A 614 17.37 1.90 14.07
N LEU A 615 16.44 2.67 14.62
CA LEU A 615 15.00 2.43 14.51
C LEU A 615 14.34 3.24 13.38
N ALA A 616 15.15 4.07 12.70
CA ALA A 616 14.74 5.04 11.69
C ALA A 616 13.68 6.04 12.23
N ASP A 617 12.55 6.30 11.56
CA ASP A 617 11.74 7.49 11.85
C ASP A 617 10.30 7.20 12.31
N PHE A 618 9.77 6.00 12.07
CA PHE A 618 8.41 5.61 12.49
C PHE A 618 8.22 4.09 12.57
N PHE A 619 7.06 3.68 13.03
CA PHE A 619 6.51 2.34 12.90
C PHE A 619 4.97 2.40 12.91
N GLN A 620 4.31 1.36 12.46
CA GLN A 620 2.87 1.38 12.31
C GLN A 620 2.17 0.27 13.10
N ILE A 621 0.90 0.54 13.42
CA ILE A 621 -0.05 -0.42 13.95
C ILE A 621 -1.32 -0.44 13.12
N ALA A 622 -2.00 -1.57 13.11
CA ALA A 622 -3.31 -1.71 12.48
C ALA A 622 -4.23 -2.59 13.33
N ILE A 623 -5.52 -2.29 13.35
CA ILE A 623 -6.53 -3.13 13.99
C ILE A 623 -7.13 -4.04 12.92
N ASP A 624 -7.16 -5.34 13.20
CA ASP A 624 -7.77 -6.33 12.30
C ASP A 624 -9.30 -6.16 12.33
N PRO A 625 -9.93 -5.78 11.21
CA PRO A 625 -11.36 -5.49 11.19
C PRO A 625 -12.23 -6.74 11.38
N THR A 626 -11.66 -7.94 11.34
CA THR A 626 -12.39 -9.20 11.50
C THR A 626 -12.51 -9.64 12.96
N ASN A 627 -11.56 -9.24 13.81
CA ASN A 627 -11.47 -9.72 15.19
C ASN A 627 -11.08 -8.63 16.21
N HIS A 628 -10.85 -7.38 15.77
CA HIS A 628 -10.47 -6.22 16.59
C HIS A 628 -9.13 -6.34 17.32
N LEU A 629 -8.24 -7.23 16.90
CA LEU A 629 -6.92 -7.36 17.50
C LEU A 629 -5.98 -6.29 16.96
N ILE A 630 -5.23 -5.69 17.87
CA ILE A 630 -4.16 -4.74 17.53
C ILE A 630 -2.95 -5.54 17.04
N ASN A 631 -2.49 -5.21 15.84
CA ASN A 631 -1.28 -5.73 15.22
C ASN A 631 -0.23 -4.62 15.19
N ILE A 632 1.03 -4.97 15.46
CA ILE A 632 2.13 -4.03 15.63
C ILE A 632 3.33 -4.54 14.84
N ALA A 633 3.81 -3.74 13.89
CA ALA A 633 5.09 -3.94 13.22
C ALA A 633 6.03 -2.82 13.65
N TYR A 634 7.21 -3.12 14.14
CA TYR A 634 8.14 -2.15 14.69
C TYR A 634 9.59 -2.51 14.37
N ALA A 635 10.47 -1.52 14.31
CA ALA A 635 11.90 -1.74 14.15
C ALA A 635 12.55 -2.10 15.49
N ASP A 636 13.52 -3.01 15.44
CA ASP A 636 14.21 -3.57 16.58
C ASP A 636 15.68 -3.80 16.24
N ASN A 637 16.59 -3.39 17.10
CA ASN A 637 18.03 -3.61 16.92
C ASN A 637 18.73 -4.24 18.12
N HIS A 638 17.99 -4.85 19.05
CA HIS A 638 18.58 -5.44 20.25
C HIS A 638 19.71 -6.46 19.96
N ALA A 639 19.66 -7.11 18.80
CA ALA A 639 20.67 -8.07 18.33
C ALA A 639 21.78 -7.40 17.49
N GLY A 640 21.82 -6.08 17.40
CA GLY A 640 22.85 -5.30 16.69
C GLY A 640 22.55 -5.03 15.20
N THR A 641 21.58 -5.71 14.61
CA THR A 641 21.06 -5.41 13.26
C THR A 641 19.62 -4.95 13.41
N SER A 642 19.29 -3.85 12.75
CA SER A 642 17.92 -3.34 12.76
C SER A 642 17.04 -4.16 11.83
N VAL A 643 16.03 -4.81 12.38
CA VAL A 643 15.09 -5.65 11.65
C VAL A 643 13.66 -5.37 12.10
N THR A 644 12.71 -5.71 11.27
CA THR A 644 11.30 -5.57 11.60
C THR A 644 10.84 -6.74 12.45
N TYR A 645 10.16 -6.41 13.52
CA TYR A 645 9.49 -7.33 14.43
C TYR A 645 7.98 -7.16 14.33
N PHE A 646 7.28 -8.23 14.65
CA PHE A 646 5.83 -8.25 14.71
C PHE A 646 5.35 -8.82 16.03
N THR A 647 4.27 -8.27 16.57
CA THR A 647 3.49 -8.84 17.66
C THR A 647 2.01 -8.49 17.51
N ARG A 648 1.13 -9.23 18.16
CA ARG A 648 -0.30 -9.05 18.09
C ARG A 648 -0.94 -9.17 19.47
N GLN A 649 -2.00 -8.40 19.70
CA GLN A 649 -2.83 -8.55 20.90
C GLN A 649 -3.39 -9.98 21.00
N ARG A 650 -3.40 -10.57 22.21
CA ARG A 650 -3.86 -11.95 22.42
C ARG A 650 -5.37 -12.07 22.38
N GLN A 651 -6.06 -11.05 22.84
CA GLN A 651 -7.52 -11.00 22.93
C GLN A 651 -7.99 -9.57 22.71
N ALA A 652 -9.06 -9.41 21.96
CA ALA A 652 -9.70 -8.11 21.80
C ALA A 652 -10.25 -7.61 23.14
N THR A 653 -10.16 -6.31 23.37
CA THR A 653 -10.73 -5.67 24.55
C THR A 653 -12.25 -5.77 24.52
N GLY A 654 -12.86 -6.14 25.65
CA GLY A 654 -14.31 -6.22 25.76
C GLY A 654 -14.97 -4.84 25.68
N GLY A 655 -16.18 -4.79 25.12
CA GLY A 655 -16.97 -3.55 24.97
C GLY A 655 -16.83 -2.86 23.62
N ILE A 656 -16.10 -3.44 22.68
CA ILE A 656 -16.01 -2.95 21.29
C ILE A 656 -17.37 -3.13 20.61
N CYS A 657 -17.88 -2.05 20.02
CA CYS A 657 -19.20 -1.99 19.45
C CYS A 657 -19.16 -1.57 17.98
N ARG A 658 -19.50 -2.48 17.07
CA ARG A 658 -19.65 -2.18 15.64
C ARG A 658 -20.98 -1.47 15.36
N ARG A 659 -21.00 -0.65 14.32
CA ARG A 659 -22.22 0.06 13.88
C ARG A 659 -23.40 -0.88 13.60
N VAL A 660 -23.13 -2.09 13.14
CA VAL A 660 -24.16 -3.11 12.86
C VAL A 660 -24.73 -3.67 14.16
N ASP A 661 -23.88 -3.92 15.15
CA ASP A 661 -24.24 -4.56 16.43
C ASP A 661 -24.86 -3.57 17.43
N CYS A 662 -24.47 -2.29 17.39
CA CYS A 662 -24.97 -1.26 18.28
C CYS A 662 -26.39 -0.79 17.95
N ARG A 663 -26.91 -1.04 16.74
CA ARG A 663 -28.28 -0.68 16.36
C ARG A 663 -29.34 -1.66 16.83
N SER A 664 -28.97 -2.85 17.25
CA SER A 664 -29.90 -3.91 17.69
C SER A 664 -30.29 -3.85 19.18
N GLY A 665 -29.77 -2.87 19.91
CA GLY A 665 -29.95 -2.70 21.37
C GLY A 665 -30.89 -1.57 21.81
N HIS A 666 -31.77 -1.05 20.93
CA HIS A 666 -32.81 -0.09 21.29
C HIS A 666 -34.13 -0.46 20.66
#